data_fa201f0c7c62f73e5377601174796f1e
#
_entry.id   fa201f0c7c62f73e5377601174796f1e
#
_cell.length_a   1.000
_cell.length_b   1.000
_cell.length_c   1.000
_cell.angle_alpha   90.00
_cell.angle_beta   90.00
_cell.angle_gamma   90.00
#
_symmetry.space_group_name_H-M   'P 1'
#
loop_
_entity.id
_entity.type
_entity.pdbx_description
1 polymer ?
#
loop_
_entity_poly.entity_id
_entity_poly.type
_entity_poly.pdbx_seq_one_letter_code
_entity_poly.pdbx_strand_id
1 'polypeptide(L)'
;MRRLLLLLPLLFSPTATAQLPQITLTGIYPAGGQRGTSLDVTVTSGTDLDEATELLFSHPGLTATAKLDGNGNPISNRFLVSVDPGIEPGLYDVRLRGLFGISNPRLFVVDTIPEVVETELNNTSGQSQKITLNTTVNGRSDAAADVDTFQFSVESKQTIVIRSTAASLDSLMQPVLELYDGDGRRVAHSRRRQQQDAVIVYTSDDAQTLELKVHDTVYAGGNTYPYRISVDTRPQVDFVQPAIMQAGLQTDVRIFGRNIPGGQPTGLTIDHSPLLSKSVPVILPASDLQSIGTNSAASALDTCIYSGIDGNLVRFAIGPQAAHQPEKSPEEKRSPAQTVTLPASVSGSFAHELDEDVYRFSAKKGEVWLIDVLADRLGSTADPLLLVEQVTKDGEGNESFKRLAREESNRQNPGGNSLPTLTKDPSFQLTVPADGDYQVKLKDRYSVSRGAADMTYSITITKPKRDFRIVLFDSLPSADGKAPPATGAISLRKGGTYQIPVYAYRSGGHNDDIQISSANLPAGIQLSNATIPAGKSSTTVVLTASADAKELASFVQLTASSGAGDQKQDRPVTVATLVHAGANGLPRTGRVSGSLMVGVMKDEQPIHVLPGLQSAEVSQDQQLLVPIKLTRRTGFDDKVDIVFSGQPKNVDVPKVSIAKGQDSVVARFYFKDNVATGPSTLLMYATAQVPYKRNPWQVDRANQVAAQAEEGLKASAQSVVAARAAAESNAAKVVELANMLKTLEQQLVTQQASELATQAELKKAIAGQADANKQLVALQVKLSAAVSEKTPKNVNVDNAIKNLREATLAVNEAARPIADLSAKLKTLTKKIAANKKAVADRTLDITQAKSAVAKQQIRVETAKKAMAAAEAKVKLAEAAKKAAADSVKKAEAAAKPQNKNVRTIAVPIRVVVHLTPGKITVAVPGGGAIKKGASAEVKVTLARKNKFAGAVKLKLQLPNGESRVTSSEAEIAADGTEATLKLTAKADTAAGDIVNAVIRATGDFNGRKASFDAPITLKVTD
;
A
#
# COMPACT_ATOMS: atom_id res chain seq x y z
N MET A 1 -13.08 -7.87 65.06
CA MET A 1 -13.56 -6.76 64.25
C MET A 1 -12.43 -6.24 63.36
N ARG A 2 -12.28 -6.78 62.16
CA ARG A 2 -11.28 -6.32 61.17
C ARG A 2 -11.99 -5.32 60.21
N ARG A 3 -11.56 -4.07 60.26
CA ARG A 3 -12.01 -3.05 59.28
C ARG A 3 -11.32 -3.28 57.92
N LEU A 4 -12.10 -3.65 56.93
CA LEU A 4 -11.72 -3.74 55.55
C LEU A 4 -11.67 -2.32 54.97
N LEU A 5 -10.48 -1.77 54.68
CA LEU A 5 -10.30 -0.56 53.91
C LEU A 5 -10.43 -0.94 52.42
N LEU A 6 -11.52 -0.56 51.80
CA LEU A 6 -11.66 -0.57 50.34
C LEU A 6 -10.81 0.57 49.75
N LEU A 7 -9.65 0.22 49.18
CA LEU A 7 -8.94 1.06 48.25
C LEU A 7 -9.69 1.05 46.92
N LEU A 8 -10.37 2.13 46.63
CA LEU A 8 -10.89 2.40 45.28
C LEU A 8 -9.69 2.72 44.38
N PRO A 9 -9.41 1.94 43.33
CA PRO A 9 -8.42 2.35 42.35
C PRO A 9 -9.02 3.56 41.55
N LEU A 10 -8.43 4.73 41.70
CA LEU A 10 -8.60 5.82 40.76
C LEU A 10 -8.19 5.32 39.37
N LEU A 11 -9.18 4.98 38.58
CA LEU A 11 -9.04 4.74 37.16
C LEU A 11 -8.59 6.07 36.52
N PHE A 12 -7.29 6.27 36.41
CA PHE A 12 -6.74 7.13 35.39
C PHE A 12 -7.06 6.47 34.06
N SER A 13 -8.18 6.85 33.46
CA SER A 13 -8.40 6.58 32.05
C SER A 13 -7.25 7.26 31.30
N PRO A 14 -6.38 6.55 30.60
CA PRO A 14 -5.42 7.17 29.71
C PRO A 14 -6.25 7.96 28.69
N THR A 15 -6.06 9.27 28.63
CA THR A 15 -6.65 10.11 27.59
C THR A 15 -6.17 9.52 26.26
N ALA A 16 -7.08 8.87 25.57
CA ALA A 16 -6.83 8.32 24.25
C ALA A 16 -6.32 9.44 23.34
N THR A 17 -5.02 9.46 23.05
CA THR A 17 -4.46 10.43 22.11
C THR A 17 -4.85 10.00 20.71
N ALA A 18 -5.81 10.69 20.15
CA ALA A 18 -6.31 10.40 18.83
C ALA A 18 -5.39 10.96 17.75
N GLN A 19 -5.17 10.16 16.77
CA GLN A 19 -4.44 10.48 15.55
C GLN A 19 -5.44 10.55 14.39
N LEU A 20 -5.15 11.33 13.35
CA LEU A 20 -5.90 11.24 12.10
C LEU A 20 -5.91 9.78 11.63
N PRO A 21 -6.99 9.32 10.96
CA PRO A 21 -6.98 8.00 10.36
C PRO A 21 -5.70 7.82 9.56
N GLN A 22 -5.03 6.70 9.77
CA GLN A 22 -3.80 6.37 9.08
C GLN A 22 -3.97 5.00 8.43
N ILE A 23 -3.70 4.96 7.14
CA ILE A 23 -3.77 3.73 6.37
C ILE A 23 -2.75 2.73 6.89
N THR A 24 -3.18 1.50 7.16
CA THR A 24 -2.28 0.39 7.46
C THR A 24 -2.54 -0.77 6.51
N LEU A 25 -1.47 -1.37 6.02
CA LEU A 25 -1.50 -2.54 5.16
C LEU A 25 -1.07 -3.76 5.98
N THR A 26 -1.93 -4.79 6.06
CA THR A 26 -1.63 -6.00 6.82
C THR A 26 -1.57 -7.26 5.97
N GLY A 27 -2.09 -7.24 4.74
CA GLY A 27 -2.02 -8.38 3.84
C GLY A 27 -2.17 -7.99 2.37
N ILE A 28 -1.38 -8.64 1.52
CA ILE A 28 -1.50 -8.64 0.05
C ILE A 28 -1.45 -10.10 -0.43
N TYR A 29 -2.12 -10.39 -1.55
CA TYR A 29 -2.13 -11.73 -2.14
C TYR A 29 -2.33 -11.68 -3.67
N PRO A 30 -1.50 -12.38 -4.46
CA PRO A 30 -0.24 -13.04 -4.08
C PRO A 30 0.81 -12.06 -3.54
N ALA A 31 1.73 -12.57 -2.70
CA ALA A 31 2.80 -11.78 -2.12
C ALA A 31 4.12 -11.88 -2.92
N GLY A 32 4.06 -12.18 -4.19
CA GLY A 32 5.20 -12.24 -5.09
C GLY A 32 4.81 -12.60 -6.50
N GLY A 33 5.80 -12.56 -7.41
CA GLY A 33 5.62 -12.87 -8.83
C GLY A 33 6.93 -13.17 -9.54
N GLN A 34 6.84 -13.90 -10.65
CA GLN A 34 7.97 -14.19 -11.52
C GLN A 34 8.38 -12.92 -12.29
N ARG A 35 9.69 -12.67 -12.40
CA ARG A 35 10.20 -11.58 -13.23
C ARG A 35 9.74 -11.71 -14.70
N GLY A 36 9.44 -10.59 -15.35
CA GLY A 36 8.96 -10.56 -16.72
C GLY A 36 7.46 -10.90 -16.88
N THR A 37 6.71 -11.00 -15.78
CA THR A 37 5.27 -11.31 -15.81
C THR A 37 4.41 -10.17 -15.24
N SER A 38 3.11 -10.28 -15.46
CA SER A 38 2.11 -9.42 -14.81
C SER A 38 1.08 -10.29 -14.11
N LEU A 39 0.66 -9.89 -12.91
CA LEU A 39 -0.25 -10.67 -12.08
C LEU A 39 -1.27 -9.77 -11.34
N ASP A 40 -2.44 -10.36 -11.06
CA ASP A 40 -3.46 -9.73 -10.24
C ASP A 40 -3.11 -9.81 -8.75
N VAL A 41 -2.94 -8.66 -8.09
CA VAL A 41 -2.68 -8.58 -6.65
C VAL A 41 -3.87 -7.95 -5.95
N THR A 42 -4.29 -8.55 -4.86
CA THR A 42 -5.39 -8.08 -4.01
C THR A 42 -4.83 -7.63 -2.66
N VAL A 43 -5.25 -6.48 -2.17
CA VAL A 43 -5.07 -6.07 -0.78
C VAL A 43 -6.11 -6.82 0.06
N THR A 44 -5.67 -7.81 0.83
CA THR A 44 -6.55 -8.73 1.54
C THR A 44 -6.97 -8.22 2.91
N SER A 45 -6.13 -7.40 3.55
CA SER A 45 -6.44 -6.82 4.85
C SER A 45 -5.65 -5.55 5.14
N GLY A 46 -6.23 -4.72 6.04
CA GLY A 46 -5.67 -3.46 6.50
C GLY A 46 -6.73 -2.62 7.19
N THR A 47 -6.36 -1.44 7.65
CA THR A 47 -7.27 -0.47 8.26
C THR A 47 -7.21 0.86 7.52
N ASP A 48 -8.33 1.58 7.52
CA ASP A 48 -8.46 2.89 6.86
C ASP A 48 -8.03 2.87 5.38
N LEU A 49 -8.39 1.79 4.67
CA LEU A 49 -8.07 1.56 3.23
C LEU A 49 -8.93 2.40 2.29
N ASP A 50 -9.50 3.50 2.78
CA ASP A 50 -10.38 4.36 1.99
C ASP A 50 -9.62 4.95 0.80
N GLU A 51 -10.24 4.88 -0.37
CA GLU A 51 -9.68 5.40 -1.62
C GLU A 51 -8.26 4.89 -1.94
N ALA A 52 -8.03 3.60 -1.68
CA ALA A 52 -6.80 2.94 -2.08
C ALA A 52 -6.66 2.96 -3.61
N THR A 53 -5.74 3.79 -4.10
CA THR A 53 -5.62 4.11 -5.53
C THR A 53 -4.32 3.61 -6.15
N GLU A 54 -3.29 3.34 -5.34
CA GLU A 54 -1.96 3.11 -5.86
C GLU A 54 -1.16 2.16 -4.95
N LEU A 55 -0.45 1.20 -5.54
CA LEU A 55 0.61 0.46 -4.87
C LEU A 55 1.97 1.09 -5.23
N LEU A 56 2.76 1.39 -4.22
CA LEU A 56 4.09 1.99 -4.31
C LEU A 56 5.13 0.95 -3.94
N PHE A 57 6.04 0.65 -4.86
CA PHE A 57 7.12 -0.31 -4.64
C PHE A 57 8.45 0.39 -4.35
N SER A 58 9.34 -0.29 -3.62
CA SER A 58 10.69 0.20 -3.33
C SER A 58 11.64 0.17 -4.53
N HIS A 59 11.24 -0.42 -5.64
CA HIS A 59 12.06 -0.54 -6.85
C HIS A 59 11.25 -0.16 -8.11
N PRO A 60 11.81 0.63 -9.03
CA PRO A 60 11.10 1.09 -10.23
C PRO A 60 10.75 -0.02 -11.22
N GLY A 61 11.43 -1.17 -11.17
CA GLY A 61 11.09 -2.37 -11.96
C GLY A 61 9.81 -3.08 -11.52
N LEU A 62 9.14 -2.60 -10.47
CA LEU A 62 7.83 -3.06 -10.02
C LEU A 62 6.83 -1.92 -10.17
N THR A 63 5.81 -2.11 -10.97
CA THR A 63 4.76 -1.11 -11.19
C THR A 63 3.39 -1.73 -10.98
N ALA A 64 2.42 -0.92 -10.59
CA ALA A 64 1.04 -1.37 -10.40
C ALA A 64 0.04 -0.38 -10.99
N THR A 65 -1.03 -0.92 -11.55
CA THR A 65 -2.20 -0.17 -11.99
C THR A 65 -3.45 -0.74 -11.33
N ALA A 66 -4.39 0.13 -10.95
CA ALA A 66 -5.66 -0.33 -10.40
C ALA A 66 -6.40 -1.19 -11.46
N LYS A 67 -6.88 -2.37 -11.07
CA LYS A 67 -7.67 -3.23 -11.95
C LYS A 67 -9.03 -2.61 -12.19
N LEU A 68 -9.46 -2.57 -13.45
CA LEU A 68 -10.72 -1.97 -13.84
C LEU A 68 -11.82 -3.03 -14.02
N ASP A 69 -13.06 -2.66 -13.70
CA ASP A 69 -14.25 -3.44 -14.04
C ASP A 69 -14.62 -3.32 -15.52
N GLY A 70 -15.64 -4.05 -15.99
CA GLY A 70 -16.09 -4.00 -17.39
C GLY A 70 -16.57 -2.61 -17.88
N ASN A 71 -16.74 -1.66 -16.98
CA ASN A 71 -17.15 -0.28 -17.26
C ASN A 71 -15.97 0.71 -17.17
N GLY A 72 -14.73 0.22 -16.98
CA GLY A 72 -13.54 1.05 -16.84
C GLY A 72 -13.34 1.64 -15.45
N ASN A 73 -14.05 1.17 -14.44
CA ASN A 73 -13.91 1.64 -13.06
C ASN A 73 -12.91 0.80 -12.28
N PRO A 74 -12.04 1.42 -11.42
CA PRO A 74 -11.16 0.67 -10.55
C PRO A 74 -11.93 -0.23 -9.58
N ILE A 75 -11.56 -1.49 -9.54
CA ILE A 75 -12.05 -2.44 -8.54
C ILE A 75 -11.31 -2.18 -7.23
N SER A 76 -12.04 -1.97 -6.14
CA SER A 76 -11.43 -1.67 -4.84
C SER A 76 -10.41 -2.75 -4.43
N ASN A 77 -9.24 -2.32 -3.97
CA ASN A 77 -8.16 -3.16 -3.45
C ASN A 77 -7.60 -4.20 -4.45
N ARG A 78 -7.83 -4.03 -5.75
CA ARG A 78 -7.27 -4.91 -6.79
C ARG A 78 -6.39 -4.15 -7.76
N PHE A 79 -5.22 -4.74 -8.04
CA PHE A 79 -4.18 -4.12 -8.87
C PHE A 79 -3.60 -5.15 -9.83
N LEU A 80 -3.26 -4.69 -11.02
CA LEU A 80 -2.39 -5.43 -11.93
C LEU A 80 -0.96 -4.98 -11.66
N VAL A 81 -0.13 -5.89 -11.16
CA VAL A 81 1.30 -5.64 -10.89
C VAL A 81 2.12 -6.19 -12.05
N SER A 82 3.01 -5.37 -12.57
CA SER A 82 3.96 -5.75 -13.63
C SER A 82 5.38 -5.81 -13.06
N VAL A 83 6.06 -6.92 -13.31
CA VAL A 83 7.42 -7.21 -12.86
C VAL A 83 8.37 -7.12 -14.05
N ASP A 84 9.30 -6.19 -14.02
CA ASP A 84 10.29 -6.00 -15.09
C ASP A 84 11.17 -7.26 -15.26
N PRO A 85 11.49 -7.70 -16.49
CA PRO A 85 12.37 -8.85 -16.71
C PRO A 85 13.82 -8.63 -16.28
N GLY A 86 14.26 -7.38 -16.14
CA GLY A 86 15.62 -7.01 -15.69
C GLY A 86 15.76 -6.82 -14.18
N ILE A 87 14.67 -6.94 -13.41
CA ILE A 87 14.75 -6.78 -11.95
C ILE A 87 15.46 -7.98 -11.32
N GLU A 88 16.33 -7.73 -10.35
CA GLU A 88 16.99 -8.80 -9.61
C GLU A 88 16.00 -9.56 -8.72
N PRO A 89 16.11 -10.88 -8.60
CA PRO A 89 15.33 -11.67 -7.65
C PRO A 89 15.60 -11.18 -6.21
N GLY A 90 14.53 -11.06 -5.40
CA GLY A 90 14.70 -10.58 -4.03
C GLY A 90 13.40 -10.13 -3.38
N LEU A 91 13.55 -9.43 -2.25
CA LEU A 91 12.48 -8.92 -1.43
C LEU A 91 12.32 -7.42 -1.67
N TYR A 92 11.12 -6.98 -1.96
CA TYR A 92 10.79 -5.58 -2.25
C TYR A 92 9.65 -5.09 -1.36
N ASP A 93 9.77 -3.88 -0.85
CA ASP A 93 8.66 -3.26 -0.12
C ASP A 93 7.56 -2.83 -1.07
N VAL A 94 6.31 -3.10 -0.69
CA VAL A 94 5.11 -2.56 -1.30
C VAL A 94 4.28 -1.83 -0.26
N ARG A 95 3.79 -0.65 -0.60
CA ARG A 95 2.95 0.21 0.23
C ARG A 95 1.68 0.54 -0.52
N LEU A 96 0.62 0.84 0.22
CA LEU A 96 -0.65 1.29 -0.33
C LEU A 96 -0.83 2.78 -0.07
N ARG A 97 -1.21 3.54 -1.10
CA ARG A 97 -1.60 4.94 -1.00
C ARG A 97 -3.10 5.07 -1.13
N GLY A 98 -3.72 5.82 -0.22
CA GLY A 98 -5.14 6.10 -0.18
C GLY A 98 -5.45 7.48 0.40
N LEU A 99 -6.73 7.71 0.74
CA LEU A 99 -7.20 8.99 1.28
C LEU A 99 -6.43 9.42 2.54
N PHE A 100 -6.11 8.49 3.42
CA PHE A 100 -5.49 8.76 4.72
C PHE A 100 -3.96 8.67 4.71
N GLY A 101 -3.35 8.54 3.56
CA GLY A 101 -1.90 8.59 3.42
C GLY A 101 -1.28 7.35 2.78
N ILE A 102 -0.04 7.07 3.18
CA ILE A 102 0.75 5.94 2.70
C ILE A 102 0.90 4.94 3.85
N SER A 103 0.70 3.66 3.56
CA SER A 103 0.75 2.60 4.55
C SER A 103 2.18 2.24 4.99
N ASN A 104 2.27 1.45 6.06
CA ASN A 104 3.44 0.62 6.32
C ASN A 104 3.72 -0.32 5.15
N PRO A 105 4.97 -0.79 4.98
CA PRO A 105 5.31 -1.73 3.92
C PRO A 105 4.82 -3.15 4.23
N ARG A 106 4.63 -3.93 3.17
CA ARG A 106 4.62 -5.37 3.14
C ARG A 106 5.63 -5.86 2.14
N LEU A 107 6.04 -7.11 2.22
CA LEU A 107 7.00 -7.68 1.28
C LEU A 107 6.30 -8.23 0.05
N PHE A 108 6.95 -8.03 -1.08
CA PHE A 108 6.66 -8.65 -2.36
C PHE A 108 7.93 -9.33 -2.86
N VAL A 109 7.85 -10.63 -3.16
CA VAL A 109 9.01 -11.41 -3.61
C VAL A 109 9.05 -11.45 -5.12
N VAL A 110 10.22 -11.21 -5.70
CA VAL A 110 10.48 -11.49 -7.11
C VAL A 110 11.38 -12.73 -7.20
N ASP A 111 10.97 -13.72 -7.98
CA ASP A 111 11.75 -14.93 -8.25
C ASP A 111 11.88 -15.16 -9.78
N THR A 112 12.69 -16.11 -10.14
CA THR A 112 12.99 -16.50 -11.54
C THR A 112 12.14 -17.66 -12.04
N ILE A 113 11.67 -18.53 -11.13
CA ILE A 113 10.88 -19.71 -11.50
C ILE A 113 9.41 -19.38 -11.72
N PRO A 114 8.68 -20.18 -12.53
CA PRO A 114 7.24 -20.02 -12.74
C PRO A 114 6.46 -20.05 -11.45
N GLU A 115 5.39 -19.28 -11.41
CA GLU A 115 4.52 -19.19 -10.25
C GLU A 115 3.07 -19.53 -10.59
N VAL A 116 2.42 -20.20 -9.66
CA VAL A 116 0.98 -20.51 -9.71
C VAL A 116 0.31 -20.02 -8.44
N VAL A 117 -0.97 -19.72 -8.57
CA VAL A 117 -1.81 -19.40 -7.43
C VAL A 117 -2.51 -20.68 -6.97
N GLU A 118 -2.62 -20.84 -5.68
CA GLU A 118 -3.40 -21.89 -5.06
C GLU A 118 -4.83 -21.89 -5.55
N THR A 119 -5.40 -23.08 -5.69
CA THR A 119 -6.79 -23.29 -6.12
C THR A 119 -7.52 -24.10 -5.06
N GLU A 120 -8.45 -23.47 -4.42
CA GLU A 120 -9.34 -24.11 -3.43
C GLU A 120 -10.47 -24.93 -4.15
N LEU A 121 -10.92 -26.08 -3.65
CA LEU A 121 -10.56 -26.76 -2.40
C LEU A 121 -9.44 -27.76 -2.64
N ASN A 122 -8.36 -27.70 -1.84
CA ASN A 122 -7.20 -28.59 -1.96
C ASN A 122 -6.84 -29.25 -0.59
N ASN A 123 -7.80 -29.36 0.34
CA ASN A 123 -7.57 -29.69 1.74
C ASN A 123 -7.39 -31.18 2.05
N THR A 124 -7.50 -32.05 1.05
CA THR A 124 -7.36 -33.51 1.22
C THR A 124 -6.60 -34.13 0.05
N SER A 125 -5.96 -35.29 0.28
CA SER A 125 -5.19 -36.01 -0.76
C SER A 125 -5.96 -36.25 -2.07
N GLY A 126 -7.32 -36.40 -2.00
CA GLY A 126 -8.13 -36.54 -3.19
C GLY A 126 -8.42 -35.24 -3.95
N GLN A 127 -8.07 -34.09 -3.37
CA GLN A 127 -8.29 -32.74 -3.90
C GLN A 127 -6.96 -32.00 -4.16
N SER A 128 -5.81 -32.69 -3.98
CA SER A 128 -4.49 -32.08 -4.11
C SER A 128 -4.30 -31.34 -5.43
N GLN A 129 -3.87 -30.08 -5.36
CA GLN A 129 -3.54 -29.32 -6.55
C GLN A 129 -2.28 -29.92 -7.21
N LYS A 130 -2.39 -30.25 -8.49
CA LYS A 130 -1.22 -30.74 -9.26
C LYS A 130 -0.34 -29.58 -9.69
N ILE A 131 0.93 -29.65 -9.37
CA ILE A 131 1.96 -28.68 -9.76
C ILE A 131 3.10 -29.38 -10.50
N THR A 132 3.88 -28.63 -11.24
CA THR A 132 5.11 -29.12 -11.87
C THR A 132 6.31 -28.82 -10.99
N LEU A 133 7.36 -29.63 -11.09
CA LEU A 133 8.64 -29.32 -10.46
C LEU A 133 9.19 -27.99 -11.01
N ASN A 134 9.99 -27.27 -10.22
CA ASN A 134 10.49 -25.92 -10.49
C ASN A 134 9.38 -24.86 -10.58
N THR A 135 8.41 -24.95 -9.68
CA THR A 135 7.29 -24.01 -9.55
C THR A 135 7.19 -23.46 -8.12
N THR A 136 6.82 -22.20 -8.00
CA THR A 136 6.40 -21.59 -6.73
C THR A 136 4.88 -21.50 -6.67
N VAL A 137 4.30 -22.02 -5.61
CA VAL A 137 2.87 -21.84 -5.29
C VAL A 137 2.71 -20.63 -4.38
N ASN A 138 1.88 -19.68 -4.76
CA ASN A 138 1.38 -18.64 -3.88
C ASN A 138 0.10 -19.14 -3.23
N GLY A 139 0.12 -19.41 -1.94
CA GLY A 139 -1.00 -19.92 -1.15
C GLY A 139 -1.32 -19.07 0.06
N ARG A 140 -2.39 -19.44 0.73
CA ARG A 140 -2.84 -18.79 1.96
C ARG A 140 -3.63 -19.77 2.81
N SER A 141 -3.24 -19.98 4.07
CA SER A 141 -4.12 -20.68 5.01
C SER A 141 -5.35 -19.81 5.26
N ASP A 142 -6.46 -20.11 4.57
CA ASP A 142 -7.62 -19.23 4.45
C ASP A 142 -8.45 -19.16 5.74
N ALA A 143 -8.49 -20.23 6.52
CA ALA A 143 -9.27 -20.33 7.74
C ALA A 143 -8.56 -21.20 8.80
N ALA A 144 -9.12 -21.27 10.00
CA ALA A 144 -8.66 -22.22 11.00
C ALA A 144 -8.86 -23.67 10.52
N ALA A 145 -7.90 -24.54 10.80
CA ALA A 145 -7.82 -25.94 10.40
C ALA A 145 -7.63 -26.18 8.90
N ASP A 146 -7.15 -25.18 8.18
CA ASP A 146 -6.81 -25.30 6.78
C ASP A 146 -5.50 -26.08 6.58
N VAL A 147 -5.50 -26.98 5.58
CA VAL A 147 -4.37 -27.85 5.25
C VAL A 147 -4.31 -27.98 3.73
N ASP A 148 -3.37 -27.29 3.12
CA ASP A 148 -3.23 -27.28 1.67
C ASP A 148 -2.41 -28.46 1.18
N THR A 149 -2.88 -29.13 0.12
CA THR A 149 -2.22 -30.31 -0.44
C THR A 149 -1.82 -30.10 -1.89
N PHE A 150 -0.58 -30.44 -2.22
CA PHE A 150 0.00 -30.32 -3.56
C PHE A 150 0.63 -31.63 -4.00
N GLN A 151 0.42 -32.01 -5.26
CA GLN A 151 1.03 -33.20 -5.86
C GLN A 151 1.97 -32.82 -6.99
N PHE A 152 3.12 -33.49 -7.06
CA PHE A 152 4.11 -33.35 -8.13
C PHE A 152 4.90 -34.63 -8.33
N SER A 153 5.46 -34.83 -9.53
CA SER A 153 6.25 -36.01 -9.86
C SER A 153 7.73 -35.72 -9.77
N VAL A 154 8.49 -36.73 -9.35
CA VAL A 154 9.95 -36.71 -9.26
C VAL A 154 10.55 -37.92 -9.98
N GLU A 155 11.76 -37.73 -10.52
CA GLU A 155 12.51 -38.82 -11.14
C GLU A 155 13.28 -39.66 -10.09
N SER A 156 13.71 -40.84 -10.50
CA SER A 156 14.59 -41.69 -9.65
C SER A 156 15.89 -40.98 -9.35
N LYS A 157 16.33 -41.04 -8.08
CA LYS A 157 17.56 -40.40 -7.56
C LYS A 157 17.58 -38.86 -7.69
N GLN A 158 16.44 -38.26 -7.97
CA GLN A 158 16.31 -36.80 -8.03
C GLN A 158 16.24 -36.18 -6.62
N THR A 159 17.09 -35.20 -6.37
CA THR A 159 17.03 -34.39 -5.17
C THR A 159 16.16 -33.17 -5.42
N ILE A 160 15.18 -32.94 -4.54
CA ILE A 160 14.29 -31.76 -4.55
C ILE A 160 14.48 -30.96 -3.29
N VAL A 161 14.22 -29.67 -3.41
CA VAL A 161 14.20 -28.74 -2.30
C VAL A 161 12.82 -28.05 -2.25
N ILE A 162 12.18 -28.18 -1.12
CA ILE A 162 10.87 -27.55 -0.86
C ILE A 162 11.11 -26.46 0.19
N ARG A 163 10.90 -25.20 -0.19
CA ARG A 163 11.09 -24.05 0.69
C ARG A 163 9.75 -23.36 0.95
N SER A 164 9.41 -23.16 2.20
CA SER A 164 8.38 -22.21 2.55
C SER A 164 8.97 -20.81 2.67
N THR A 165 8.18 -19.81 2.33
CA THR A 165 8.45 -18.40 2.60
C THR A 165 7.17 -17.82 3.18
N ALA A 166 7.12 -17.65 4.49
CA ALA A 166 5.95 -17.13 5.21
C ALA A 166 6.37 -16.03 6.19
N ALA A 167 7.18 -16.35 7.19
CA ALA A 167 7.69 -15.33 8.11
C ALA A 167 8.51 -14.26 7.39
N SER A 168 9.27 -14.66 6.38
CA SER A 168 10.01 -13.77 5.48
C SER A 168 9.10 -12.91 4.57
N LEU A 169 7.77 -13.14 4.58
CA LEU A 169 6.74 -12.36 3.88
C LEU A 169 5.91 -11.48 4.81
N ASP A 170 6.30 -11.31 6.05
CA ASP A 170 5.49 -10.66 7.08
C ASP A 170 4.17 -11.41 7.40
N SER A 171 4.08 -12.69 7.07
CA SER A 171 2.94 -13.55 7.39
C SER A 171 2.91 -13.92 8.87
N LEU A 172 1.72 -14.08 9.41
CA LEU A 172 1.52 -14.65 10.75
C LEU A 172 1.66 -16.18 10.77
N MET A 173 1.67 -16.81 9.59
CA MET A 173 1.78 -18.25 9.45
C MET A 173 3.13 -18.77 9.98
N GLN A 174 3.08 -19.86 10.71
CA GLN A 174 4.23 -20.67 11.11
C GLN A 174 4.16 -22.00 10.37
N PRO A 175 4.75 -22.08 9.15
CA PRO A 175 4.52 -23.20 8.26
C PRO A 175 5.10 -24.53 8.80
N VAL A 176 4.33 -25.58 8.62
CA VAL A 176 4.71 -26.97 8.74
C VAL A 176 4.60 -27.59 7.35
N LEU A 177 5.64 -28.28 6.93
CA LEU A 177 5.72 -29.01 5.68
C LEU A 177 5.79 -30.51 5.99
N GLU A 178 4.93 -31.31 5.38
CA GLU A 178 4.95 -32.75 5.45
C GLU A 178 4.93 -33.36 4.06
N LEU A 179 5.91 -34.17 3.73
CA LEU A 179 6.03 -34.82 2.43
C LEU A 179 5.68 -36.29 2.54
N TYR A 180 4.80 -36.76 1.67
CA TYR A 180 4.31 -38.14 1.62
C TYR A 180 4.68 -38.78 0.28
N ASP A 181 4.99 -40.08 0.30
CA ASP A 181 5.21 -40.89 -0.90
C ASP A 181 3.88 -41.35 -1.53
N GLY A 182 3.96 -42.10 -2.65
CA GLY A 182 2.82 -42.65 -3.36
C GLY A 182 2.00 -43.66 -2.55
N ASP A 183 2.57 -44.26 -1.51
CA ASP A 183 1.91 -45.20 -0.59
C ASP A 183 1.27 -44.46 0.62
N GLY A 184 1.38 -43.16 0.70
CA GLY A 184 0.84 -42.35 1.80
C GLY A 184 1.68 -42.36 3.08
N ARG A 185 2.96 -42.77 3.02
CA ARG A 185 3.90 -42.72 4.13
C ARG A 185 4.57 -41.34 4.16
N ARG A 186 4.70 -40.73 5.33
CA ARG A 186 5.45 -39.49 5.48
C ARG A 186 6.96 -39.76 5.39
N VAL A 187 7.57 -39.27 4.31
CA VAL A 187 9.01 -39.44 4.00
C VAL A 187 9.89 -38.29 4.49
N ALA A 188 9.31 -37.09 4.67
CA ALA A 188 10.01 -35.95 5.24
C ALA A 188 9.05 -35.01 5.97
N HIS A 189 9.61 -34.26 6.90
CA HIS A 189 8.86 -33.27 7.68
C HIS A 189 9.78 -32.12 8.06
N SER A 190 9.28 -30.90 7.96
CA SER A 190 9.97 -29.71 8.44
C SER A 190 8.97 -28.71 9.04
N ARG A 191 9.41 -28.02 10.06
CA ARG A 191 8.66 -26.91 10.65
C ARG A 191 9.57 -25.72 10.87
N ARG A 192 8.99 -24.54 10.93
CA ARG A 192 9.73 -23.32 11.24
C ARG A 192 10.57 -23.47 12.51
N ARG A 193 11.85 -23.09 12.42
CA ARG A 193 12.78 -23.01 13.57
C ARG A 193 13.08 -21.55 13.84
N GLN A 194 12.63 -21.05 14.99
CA GLN A 194 12.82 -19.65 15.45
C GLN A 194 12.76 -18.57 14.37
N GLN A 195 13.83 -18.37 13.58
CA GLN A 195 13.98 -17.29 12.60
C GLN A 195 13.94 -17.75 11.14
N GLN A 196 13.89 -19.07 10.90
CA GLN A 196 13.96 -19.66 9.58
C GLN A 196 12.61 -20.26 9.19
N ASP A 197 12.21 -20.07 7.94
CA ASP A 197 11.06 -20.76 7.37
C ASP A 197 11.38 -22.26 7.16
N ALA A 198 10.34 -23.09 7.06
CA ALA A 198 10.52 -24.54 6.93
C ALA A 198 11.10 -24.93 5.58
N VAL A 199 12.05 -25.88 5.57
CA VAL A 199 12.72 -26.39 4.37
C VAL A 199 12.80 -27.92 4.44
N ILE A 200 12.43 -28.59 3.34
CA ILE A 200 12.68 -30.02 3.13
C ILE A 200 13.68 -30.17 1.99
N VAL A 201 14.72 -30.98 2.21
CA VAL A 201 15.59 -31.50 1.14
C VAL A 201 15.40 -33.01 1.12
N TYR A 202 14.92 -33.53 0.00
CA TYR A 202 14.60 -34.96 -0.15
C TYR A 202 15.11 -35.50 -1.46
N THR A 203 15.72 -36.70 -1.42
CA THR A 203 16.16 -37.44 -2.61
C THR A 203 15.25 -38.66 -2.75
N SER A 204 14.53 -38.73 -3.87
CA SER A 204 13.66 -39.88 -4.15
C SER A 204 14.48 -41.06 -4.63
N ASP A 205 14.25 -42.24 -4.07
CA ASP A 205 14.91 -43.47 -4.53
C ASP A 205 14.41 -43.92 -5.89
N ASP A 206 13.11 -43.79 -6.14
CA ASP A 206 12.42 -44.19 -7.36
C ASP A 206 11.63 -43.02 -7.97
N ALA A 207 11.30 -43.13 -9.25
CA ALA A 207 10.38 -42.20 -9.89
C ALA A 207 8.98 -42.41 -9.34
N GLN A 208 8.39 -41.36 -8.77
CA GLN A 208 7.07 -41.43 -8.10
C GLN A 208 6.37 -40.07 -8.07
N THR A 209 5.10 -40.09 -7.66
CA THR A 209 4.35 -38.87 -7.31
C THR A 209 4.40 -38.67 -5.81
N LEU A 210 4.80 -37.48 -5.40
CA LEU A 210 4.84 -37.07 -4.00
C LEU A 210 3.66 -36.15 -3.70
N GLU A 211 3.21 -36.17 -2.44
CA GLU A 211 2.21 -35.25 -1.92
C GLU A 211 2.81 -34.40 -0.80
N LEU A 212 2.74 -33.08 -0.97
CA LEU A 212 3.14 -32.12 0.04
C LEU A 212 1.89 -31.59 0.76
N LYS A 213 1.92 -31.62 2.09
CA LYS A 213 0.92 -30.95 2.95
C LYS A 213 1.57 -29.73 3.61
N VAL A 214 0.82 -28.63 3.60
CA VAL A 214 1.22 -27.34 4.16
C VAL A 214 0.13 -26.87 5.12
N HIS A 215 0.51 -26.51 6.34
CA HIS A 215 -0.42 -25.96 7.33
C HIS A 215 0.32 -25.10 8.35
N ASP A 216 -0.42 -24.29 9.12
CA ASP A 216 0.13 -23.55 10.25
C ASP A 216 0.38 -24.49 11.45
N THR A 217 1.41 -24.24 12.26
CA THR A 217 1.78 -25.05 13.44
C THR A 217 0.64 -25.25 14.45
N VAL A 218 -0.26 -24.28 14.58
CA VAL A 218 -1.44 -24.34 15.45
C VAL A 218 -2.74 -24.34 14.65
N TYR A 219 -2.65 -24.60 13.35
CA TYR A 219 -3.78 -24.62 12.42
C TYR A 219 -4.58 -23.29 12.42
N ALA A 220 -3.88 -22.18 12.54
CA ALA A 220 -4.46 -20.85 12.38
C ALA A 220 -4.51 -20.45 10.91
N GLY A 221 -5.44 -19.55 10.55
CA GLY A 221 -5.58 -19.06 9.18
C GLY A 221 -6.29 -17.71 9.10
N GLY A 222 -6.38 -17.17 7.91
CA GLY A 222 -7.05 -15.91 7.58
C GLY A 222 -6.23 -15.02 6.62
N ASN A 223 -6.73 -13.83 6.39
CA ASN A 223 -6.16 -12.87 5.41
C ASN A 223 -4.70 -12.43 5.66
N THR A 224 -4.15 -12.73 6.83
CA THR A 224 -2.78 -12.41 7.24
C THR A 224 -1.86 -13.63 7.29
N TYR A 225 -2.30 -14.76 6.70
CA TYR A 225 -1.57 -16.02 6.66
C TYR A 225 -1.15 -16.44 5.23
N PRO A 226 -0.69 -15.52 4.35
CA PRO A 226 -0.16 -15.92 3.06
C PRO A 226 1.15 -16.70 3.22
N TYR A 227 1.43 -17.59 2.27
CA TYR A 227 2.69 -18.29 2.14
C TYR A 227 3.10 -18.44 0.68
N ARG A 228 4.35 -18.76 0.45
CA ARG A 228 4.88 -19.18 -0.83
C ARG A 228 5.65 -20.47 -0.62
N ILE A 229 5.40 -21.47 -1.46
CA ILE A 229 6.13 -22.74 -1.45
C ILE A 229 6.81 -22.92 -2.79
N SER A 230 8.14 -22.92 -2.82
CA SER A 230 8.88 -23.37 -3.99
C SER A 230 9.17 -24.87 -3.89
N VAL A 231 8.90 -25.59 -4.97
CA VAL A 231 9.27 -27.00 -5.15
C VAL A 231 10.21 -27.06 -6.33
N ASP A 232 11.50 -27.15 -6.07
CA ASP A 232 12.52 -27.00 -7.12
C ASP A 232 13.75 -27.87 -6.88
N THR A 233 14.74 -27.79 -7.79
CA THR A 233 16.01 -28.51 -7.72
C THR A 233 17.21 -27.60 -7.45
N ARG A 234 16.96 -26.32 -7.09
CA ARG A 234 18.03 -25.37 -6.76
C ARG A 234 18.75 -25.74 -5.46
N PRO A 235 20.02 -25.34 -5.28
CA PRO A 235 20.75 -25.60 -4.04
C PRO A 235 20.09 -24.90 -2.85
N GLN A 236 20.13 -25.55 -1.69
CA GLN A 236 19.77 -24.97 -0.41
C GLN A 236 21.03 -24.50 0.31
N VAL A 237 21.17 -23.21 0.56
CA VAL A 237 22.22 -22.64 1.41
C VAL A 237 21.66 -22.49 2.83
N ASP A 238 22.28 -23.17 3.79
CA ASP A 238 21.84 -23.15 5.19
C ASP A 238 22.59 -22.06 5.99
N PHE A 239 23.89 -21.86 5.75
CA PHE A 239 24.67 -20.77 6.34
C PHE A 239 25.95 -20.47 5.52
N VAL A 240 26.66 -19.41 5.89
CA VAL A 240 27.84 -18.91 5.20
C VAL A 240 28.96 -18.51 6.13
N GLN A 241 30.21 -18.56 5.64
CA GLN A 241 31.43 -18.11 6.34
C GLN A 241 32.39 -17.41 5.35
N PRO A 242 32.85 -16.15 5.64
CA PRO A 242 32.44 -15.28 6.75
C PRO A 242 31.02 -14.77 6.60
N ALA A 243 30.32 -14.58 7.71
CA ALA A 243 29.02 -13.93 7.74
C ALA A 243 29.11 -12.40 7.97
N ILE A 244 30.32 -11.86 8.16
CA ILE A 244 30.58 -10.41 8.31
C ILE A 244 31.38 -9.94 7.09
N MET A 245 30.86 -8.95 6.37
CA MET A 245 31.46 -8.46 5.13
C MET A 245 31.46 -6.92 5.08
N GLN A 246 32.43 -6.36 4.36
CA GLN A 246 32.40 -4.94 4.00
C GLN A 246 31.60 -4.76 2.71
N ALA A 247 30.63 -3.84 2.74
CA ALA A 247 29.84 -3.50 1.56
C ALA A 247 30.72 -2.91 0.44
N GLY A 248 30.43 -3.26 -0.81
CA GLY A 248 31.16 -2.80 -1.99
C GLY A 248 32.48 -3.54 -2.26
N LEU A 249 32.91 -4.45 -1.39
CA LEU A 249 34.13 -5.23 -1.56
C LEU A 249 33.81 -6.70 -1.87
N GLN A 250 34.44 -7.26 -2.91
CA GLN A 250 34.32 -8.68 -3.20
C GLN A 250 34.99 -9.52 -2.11
N THR A 251 34.27 -10.50 -1.61
CA THR A 251 34.77 -11.46 -0.61
C THR A 251 34.45 -12.88 -1.07
N ASP A 252 35.42 -13.79 -0.95
CA ASP A 252 35.19 -15.21 -1.16
C ASP A 252 34.48 -15.79 0.06
N VAL A 253 33.21 -16.16 -0.12
CA VAL A 253 32.34 -16.70 0.91
C VAL A 253 32.19 -18.20 0.72
N ARG A 254 32.48 -18.97 1.74
CA ARG A 254 32.22 -20.41 1.77
C ARG A 254 30.75 -20.60 2.16
N ILE A 255 29.95 -21.08 1.23
CA ILE A 255 28.58 -21.48 1.46
C ILE A 255 28.52 -22.89 2.00
N PHE A 256 27.62 -23.16 2.94
CA PHE A 256 27.33 -24.48 3.48
C PHE A 256 25.85 -24.77 3.27
N GLY A 257 25.57 -25.98 2.78
CA GLY A 257 24.17 -26.30 2.49
C GLY A 257 24.01 -27.69 1.89
N ARG A 258 22.84 -27.89 1.30
CA ARG A 258 22.43 -29.19 0.73
C ARG A 258 22.14 -29.03 -0.76
N ASN A 259 22.31 -30.08 -1.53
CA ASN A 259 22.13 -30.07 -2.99
C ASN A 259 23.00 -28.99 -3.70
N ILE A 260 24.25 -28.77 -3.24
CA ILE A 260 25.16 -27.77 -3.82
C ILE A 260 25.93 -28.38 -4.97
N PRO A 261 25.76 -27.95 -6.24
CA PRO A 261 26.50 -28.49 -7.38
C PRO A 261 28.00 -28.20 -7.24
N GLY A 262 28.82 -29.29 -7.30
CA GLY A 262 30.26 -29.22 -7.13
C GLY A 262 30.70 -28.90 -5.70
N GLY A 263 29.81 -29.01 -4.72
CA GLY A 263 30.12 -28.86 -3.29
C GLY A 263 30.94 -30.04 -2.77
N GLN A 264 31.84 -29.76 -1.80
CA GLN A 264 32.65 -30.75 -1.12
C GLN A 264 31.99 -31.18 0.21
N PRO A 265 32.02 -32.49 0.57
CA PRO A 265 31.50 -32.93 1.88
C PRO A 265 32.23 -32.25 3.04
N THR A 266 31.45 -31.90 4.09
CA THR A 266 32.01 -31.22 5.28
C THR A 266 32.14 -32.14 6.49
N GLY A 267 31.56 -33.33 6.47
CA GLY A 267 31.41 -34.21 7.66
C GLY A 267 30.24 -33.82 8.58
N LEU A 268 29.66 -32.62 8.40
CA LEU A 268 28.54 -32.13 9.18
C LEU A 268 27.19 -32.53 8.54
N THR A 269 26.13 -32.54 9.37
CA THR A 269 24.75 -32.83 8.93
C THR A 269 23.77 -31.83 9.50
N ILE A 270 22.69 -31.57 8.75
CA ILE A 270 21.47 -30.88 9.23
C ILE A 270 20.28 -31.79 8.91
N ASP A 271 19.42 -32.06 9.91
CA ASP A 271 18.25 -32.93 9.78
C ASP A 271 18.60 -34.28 9.12
N HIS A 272 19.74 -34.87 9.53
CA HIS A 272 20.33 -36.13 9.00
C HIS A 272 20.81 -36.06 7.54
N SER A 273 20.72 -34.90 6.88
CA SER A 273 21.23 -34.69 5.51
C SER A 273 22.68 -34.18 5.54
N PRO A 274 23.62 -34.78 4.80
CA PRO A 274 25.02 -34.31 4.72
C PRO A 274 25.12 -32.89 4.19
N LEU A 275 25.93 -32.05 4.85
CA LEU A 275 26.25 -30.71 4.37
C LEU A 275 27.42 -30.77 3.37
N LEU A 276 27.24 -30.04 2.28
CA LEU A 276 28.26 -29.72 1.30
C LEU A 276 28.72 -28.27 1.49
N SER A 277 29.96 -27.97 1.07
CA SER A 277 30.46 -26.61 1.04
C SER A 277 31.13 -26.25 -0.26
N LYS A 278 31.06 -24.97 -0.65
CA LYS A 278 31.68 -24.40 -1.85
C LYS A 278 32.01 -22.93 -1.62
N SER A 279 33.17 -22.48 -2.13
CA SER A 279 33.51 -21.05 -2.14
C SER A 279 32.89 -20.36 -3.34
N VAL A 280 32.26 -19.21 -3.10
CA VAL A 280 31.63 -18.35 -4.13
C VAL A 280 32.02 -16.89 -3.88
N PRO A 281 32.30 -16.08 -4.93
CA PRO A 281 32.56 -14.65 -4.77
C PRO A 281 31.24 -13.92 -4.51
N VAL A 282 31.20 -13.07 -3.47
CA VAL A 282 30.03 -12.26 -3.10
C VAL A 282 30.46 -10.80 -2.99
N ILE A 283 29.62 -9.90 -3.51
CA ILE A 283 29.73 -8.44 -3.33
C ILE A 283 28.41 -7.97 -2.77
N LEU A 284 28.44 -7.44 -1.54
CA LEU A 284 27.27 -6.77 -0.98
C LEU A 284 27.14 -5.37 -1.60
N PRO A 285 25.95 -4.93 -2.04
CA PRO A 285 25.76 -3.57 -2.54
C PRO A 285 26.19 -2.52 -1.51
N ALA A 286 26.79 -1.41 -1.97
CA ALA A 286 27.21 -0.33 -1.09
C ALA A 286 26.03 0.56 -0.65
N SER A 287 24.92 0.57 -1.40
CA SER A 287 23.70 1.32 -1.17
C SER A 287 22.48 0.40 -1.24
N ASP A 288 21.36 0.87 -0.70
CA ASP A 288 20.05 0.20 -0.76
C ASP A 288 19.99 -1.21 -0.15
N LEU A 289 20.84 -1.44 0.85
CA LEU A 289 20.81 -2.67 1.63
C LEU A 289 19.49 -2.76 2.40
N GLN A 290 18.61 -3.64 1.96
CA GLN A 290 17.42 -4.00 2.73
C GLN A 290 17.82 -4.90 3.89
N SER A 291 17.29 -4.58 5.07
CA SER A 291 17.52 -5.38 6.24
C SER A 291 16.20 -5.72 6.92
N ILE A 292 15.97 -7.00 7.13
CA ILE A 292 14.78 -7.53 7.77
C ILE A 292 15.21 -8.22 9.05
N GLY A 293 14.78 -7.67 10.18
CA GLY A 293 14.95 -8.32 11.48
C GLY A 293 13.80 -9.29 11.72
N THR A 294 14.13 -10.52 12.02
CA THR A 294 13.14 -11.56 12.24
C THR A 294 12.74 -11.68 13.71
N ASN A 295 13.64 -11.37 14.65
CA ASN A 295 13.39 -11.48 16.10
C ASN A 295 13.67 -10.22 16.89
N SER A 296 14.49 -9.33 16.37
CA SER A 296 14.78 -8.05 17.03
C SER A 296 15.09 -6.97 16.02
N ALA A 297 14.84 -5.72 16.41
CA ALA A 297 15.28 -4.58 15.62
C ALA A 297 16.82 -4.53 15.49
N ALA A 298 17.56 -5.11 16.42
CA ALA A 298 19.02 -5.21 16.37
C ALA A 298 19.51 -5.98 15.15
N SER A 299 18.88 -7.12 14.83
CA SER A 299 19.19 -7.88 13.62
C SER A 299 18.98 -7.03 12.36
N ALA A 300 17.87 -6.31 12.27
CA ALA A 300 17.60 -5.43 11.14
C ALA A 300 18.59 -4.28 11.01
N LEU A 301 19.14 -3.76 12.12
CA LEU A 301 20.10 -2.65 12.10
C LEU A 301 21.53 -3.07 11.70
N ASP A 302 21.91 -4.30 12.02
CA ASP A 302 23.29 -4.78 11.90
C ASP A 302 23.54 -5.66 10.68
N THR A 303 22.47 -6.14 10.01
CA THR A 303 22.58 -7.11 8.92
C THR A 303 21.81 -6.69 7.68
N CYS A 304 22.15 -7.32 6.56
CA CYS A 304 21.39 -7.25 5.31
C CYS A 304 21.04 -8.64 4.81
N ILE A 305 20.07 -8.75 3.92
CA ILE A 305 19.73 -9.96 3.19
C ILE A 305 20.26 -9.86 1.77
N TYR A 306 20.93 -10.90 1.32
CA TYR A 306 21.48 -11.04 -0.01
C TYR A 306 20.86 -12.26 -0.70
N SER A 307 20.31 -12.07 -1.90
CA SER A 307 19.63 -13.12 -2.69
C SER A 307 20.43 -13.61 -3.88
N GLY A 308 21.64 -13.10 -4.08
CA GLY A 308 22.49 -13.42 -5.26
C GLY A 308 23.14 -14.80 -5.25
N ILE A 309 22.81 -15.69 -4.29
CA ILE A 309 23.31 -17.07 -4.25
C ILE A 309 22.16 -18.02 -4.61
N ASP A 310 21.96 -18.25 -5.90
CA ASP A 310 20.92 -19.14 -6.44
C ASP A 310 19.52 -18.91 -5.87
N GLY A 311 19.19 -17.63 -5.59
CA GLY A 311 17.90 -17.23 -5.02
C GLY A 311 17.73 -17.53 -3.53
N ASN A 312 18.75 -18.01 -2.84
CA ASN A 312 18.72 -18.17 -1.39
C ASN A 312 18.80 -16.82 -0.69
N LEU A 313 18.01 -16.63 0.33
CA LEU A 313 18.01 -15.44 1.19
C LEU A 313 19.05 -15.59 2.30
N VAL A 314 20.27 -15.10 2.05
CA VAL A 314 21.39 -15.23 2.99
C VAL A 314 21.58 -13.93 3.76
N ARG A 315 21.78 -14.03 5.07
CA ARG A 315 21.99 -12.88 5.95
C ARG A 315 23.48 -12.63 6.19
N PHE A 316 23.90 -11.37 5.98
CA PHE A 316 25.24 -10.91 6.27
C PHE A 316 25.21 -9.74 7.26
N ALA A 317 26.16 -9.68 8.17
CA ALA A 317 26.47 -8.49 8.94
C ALA A 317 27.40 -7.57 8.13
N ILE A 318 27.14 -6.25 8.24
CA ILE A 318 27.98 -5.24 7.59
C ILE A 318 29.00 -4.74 8.60
N GLY A 319 30.27 -4.94 8.30
CA GLY A 319 31.33 -4.54 9.20
C GLY A 319 32.68 -4.35 8.48
N PRO A 320 33.68 -3.81 9.17
CA PRO A 320 35.03 -3.71 8.62
C PRO A 320 35.58 -5.11 8.37
N GLN A 321 36.25 -5.28 7.26
CA GLN A 321 36.94 -6.54 6.97
C GLN A 321 38.15 -6.69 7.91
N ALA A 322 38.01 -7.58 8.90
CA ALA A 322 39.15 -8.12 9.63
C ALA A 322 39.61 -9.42 8.93
N ALA A 323 40.86 -9.82 9.13
CA ALA A 323 41.34 -11.10 8.58
C ALA A 323 40.45 -12.23 9.12
N HIS A 324 39.66 -12.82 8.22
CA HIS A 324 38.80 -13.94 8.57
C HIS A 324 39.56 -15.21 8.80
N GLN A 325 39.31 -15.90 9.88
CA GLN A 325 39.82 -17.20 10.23
C GLN A 325 38.62 -18.14 10.51
N PRO A 326 38.51 -19.27 9.81
CA PRO A 326 37.51 -20.25 10.21
C PRO A 326 37.92 -20.92 11.52
N GLU A 327 36.95 -21.42 12.23
CA GLU A 327 37.17 -22.38 13.32
C GLU A 327 37.97 -23.58 12.81
N LYS A 328 38.94 -24.06 13.60
CA LYS A 328 39.85 -25.12 13.17
C LYS A 328 39.38 -26.55 13.42
N SER A 329 38.52 -26.75 14.37
CA SER A 329 38.07 -28.07 14.82
C SER A 329 36.57 -28.11 15.10
N PRO A 330 35.72 -27.85 14.08
CA PRO A 330 34.28 -27.78 14.27
C PRO A 330 33.64 -29.12 14.65
N GLU A 331 34.35 -30.23 14.52
CA GLU A 331 33.91 -31.59 14.88
C GLU A 331 34.26 -31.99 16.34
N GLU A 332 35.04 -31.17 17.07
CA GLU A 332 35.43 -31.45 18.45
C GLU A 332 34.57 -30.76 19.47
N LYS A 333 34.07 -31.48 20.47
CA LYS A 333 33.22 -30.91 21.56
C LYS A 333 33.98 -29.92 22.44
N ARG A 334 35.28 -29.93 22.46
CA ARG A 334 36.16 -28.97 23.14
C ARG A 334 37.35 -28.73 22.28
N SER A 335 37.25 -27.65 21.48
CA SER A 335 38.34 -27.26 20.61
C SER A 335 39.58 -26.87 21.39
N PRO A 336 40.79 -27.34 21.03
CA PRO A 336 42.02 -26.78 21.57
C PRO A 336 42.10 -25.29 21.28
N ALA A 337 42.71 -24.53 22.18
CA ALA A 337 42.74 -23.07 22.06
C ALA A 337 43.37 -22.64 20.73
N GLN A 338 42.55 -22.03 19.86
CA GLN A 338 43.01 -21.50 18.56
C GLN A 338 43.64 -20.12 18.76
N THR A 339 44.93 -19.98 18.42
CA THR A 339 45.61 -18.69 18.47
C THR A 339 45.12 -17.81 17.30
N VAL A 340 44.71 -16.57 17.58
CA VAL A 340 44.26 -15.59 16.59
C VAL A 340 45.12 -14.33 16.66
N THR A 341 45.37 -13.72 15.51
CA THR A 341 46.13 -12.46 15.40
C THR A 341 45.18 -11.31 15.36
N LEU A 342 45.39 -10.33 16.22
CA LEU A 342 44.52 -9.14 16.32
C LEU A 342 44.85 -8.06 15.30
N PRO A 343 43.90 -7.35 14.68
CA PRO A 343 42.44 -7.57 14.79
C PRO A 343 42.00 -8.86 14.13
N ALA A 344 41.01 -9.55 14.72
CA ALA A 344 40.55 -10.86 14.27
C ALA A 344 39.06 -10.88 13.99
N SER A 345 38.65 -11.73 13.01
CA SER A 345 37.28 -12.16 12.80
C SER A 345 37.28 -13.68 12.66
N VAL A 346 36.49 -14.38 13.46
CA VAL A 346 36.38 -15.84 13.43
C VAL A 346 34.92 -16.21 13.25
N SER A 347 34.64 -17.17 12.36
CA SER A 347 33.32 -17.79 12.23
C SER A 347 33.40 -19.25 12.65
N GLY A 348 32.48 -19.66 13.49
CA GLY A 348 32.35 -21.02 14.01
C GLY A 348 30.91 -21.46 14.19
N SER A 349 30.73 -22.66 14.75
CA SER A 349 29.41 -23.22 15.06
C SER A 349 29.48 -24.12 16.30
N PHE A 350 28.45 -24.08 17.10
CA PHE A 350 28.24 -25.03 18.19
C PHE A 350 27.63 -26.33 17.65
N ALA A 351 28.44 -27.09 16.92
CA ALA A 351 27.97 -28.22 16.13
C ALA A 351 27.53 -29.43 17.00
N HIS A 352 27.95 -29.49 18.26
CA HIS A 352 27.72 -30.60 19.14
C HIS A 352 27.18 -30.16 20.52
N GLU A 353 26.60 -31.09 21.25
CA GLU A 353 26.31 -30.89 22.70
C GLU A 353 27.64 -30.70 23.46
N LEU A 354 27.62 -29.76 24.42
CA LEU A 354 28.77 -29.39 25.27
C LEU A 354 29.93 -28.73 24.46
N ASP A 355 29.66 -28.22 23.27
CA ASP A 355 30.64 -27.54 22.45
C ASP A 355 31.15 -26.26 23.13
N GLU A 356 32.46 -26.08 23.16
CA GLU A 356 33.15 -24.94 23.78
C GLU A 356 34.37 -24.56 22.92
N ASP A 357 34.32 -23.38 22.30
CA ASP A 357 35.39 -22.85 21.45
C ASP A 357 36.26 -21.86 22.21
N VAL A 358 37.59 -21.96 22.03
CA VAL A 358 38.56 -21.15 22.75
C VAL A 358 39.49 -20.42 21.74
N TYR A 359 39.47 -19.08 21.82
CA TYR A 359 40.32 -18.22 21.00
C TYR A 359 41.33 -17.49 21.88
N ARG A 360 42.62 -17.67 21.58
CA ARG A 360 43.75 -17.10 22.34
C ARG A 360 44.46 -16.01 21.58
N PHE A 361 44.78 -14.91 22.22
CA PHE A 361 45.54 -13.79 21.67
C PHE A 361 46.44 -13.15 22.70
N SER A 362 47.49 -12.46 22.22
CA SER A 362 48.37 -11.66 23.08
C SER A 362 48.05 -10.17 22.95
N ALA A 363 48.07 -9.44 24.06
CA ALA A 363 47.76 -8.01 24.11
C ALA A 363 48.63 -7.27 25.15
N LYS A 364 48.82 -5.96 24.92
CA LYS A 364 49.64 -5.11 25.79
C LYS A 364 48.80 -4.32 26.77
N LYS A 365 49.32 -4.09 27.95
CA LYS A 365 48.69 -3.26 28.99
C LYS A 365 48.22 -1.90 28.47
N GLY A 366 46.97 -1.57 28.77
CA GLY A 366 46.32 -0.32 28.36
C GLY A 366 45.72 -0.36 26.96
N GLU A 367 45.95 -1.41 26.17
CA GLU A 367 45.19 -1.57 24.92
C GLU A 367 43.72 -1.79 25.23
N VAL A 368 42.87 -1.29 24.31
CA VAL A 368 41.43 -1.48 24.41
C VAL A 368 40.95 -2.27 23.18
N TRP A 369 40.28 -3.36 23.46
CA TRP A 369 39.71 -4.26 22.43
C TRP A 369 38.23 -4.44 22.64
N LEU A 370 37.44 -4.33 21.56
CA LEU A 370 36.01 -4.67 21.53
C LEU A 370 35.90 -6.12 21.03
N ILE A 371 35.32 -6.95 21.88
CA ILE A 371 34.94 -8.34 21.58
C ILE A 371 33.46 -8.35 21.35
N ASP A 372 33.01 -8.63 20.13
CA ASP A 372 31.57 -8.64 19.72
C ASP A 372 31.24 -9.97 19.09
N VAL A 373 30.21 -10.64 19.57
CA VAL A 373 29.73 -11.93 19.06
C VAL A 373 28.40 -11.68 18.35
N LEU A 374 28.26 -12.27 17.15
CA LEU A 374 27.06 -12.22 16.34
C LEU A 374 26.56 -13.65 16.09
N ALA A 375 25.38 -13.95 16.57
CA ALA A 375 24.65 -15.18 16.31
C ALA A 375 23.16 -14.87 16.12
N ASP A 376 22.48 -14.36 17.16
CA ASP A 376 21.08 -13.95 17.12
C ASP A 376 20.83 -12.89 16.03
N ARG A 377 21.72 -11.90 15.88
CA ARG A 377 21.65 -10.89 14.82
C ARG A 377 21.82 -11.49 13.40
N LEU A 378 22.56 -12.57 13.26
CA LEU A 378 22.72 -13.29 11.98
C LEU A 378 21.57 -14.28 11.68
N GLY A 379 20.65 -14.46 12.61
CA GLY A 379 19.53 -15.41 12.46
C GLY A 379 19.86 -16.83 12.90
N SER A 380 21.01 -17.04 13.55
CA SER A 380 21.36 -18.31 14.17
C SER A 380 20.48 -18.62 15.38
N THR A 381 20.25 -19.89 15.65
CA THR A 381 19.55 -20.37 16.85
C THR A 381 20.42 -20.40 18.09
N ALA A 382 21.73 -20.19 17.96
CA ALA A 382 22.68 -20.13 19.06
C ALA A 382 22.37 -18.98 20.05
N ASP A 383 22.66 -19.23 21.33
CA ASP A 383 22.56 -18.26 22.43
C ASP A 383 23.93 -18.20 23.14
N PRO A 384 24.90 -17.43 22.58
CA PRO A 384 26.29 -17.48 23.01
C PRO A 384 26.49 -16.96 24.45
N LEU A 385 27.29 -17.66 25.23
CA LEU A 385 27.90 -17.20 26.46
C LEU A 385 29.36 -16.87 26.20
N LEU A 386 29.76 -15.62 26.46
CA LEU A 386 31.11 -15.12 26.32
C LEU A 386 31.83 -15.08 27.67
N LEU A 387 32.98 -15.76 27.75
CA LEU A 387 33.91 -15.63 28.88
C LEU A 387 35.21 -15.02 28.38
N VAL A 388 35.74 -14.01 29.08
CA VAL A 388 37.04 -13.41 28.78
C VAL A 388 37.97 -13.65 29.98
N GLU A 389 39.13 -14.23 29.71
CA GLU A 389 40.06 -14.67 30.77
C GLU A 389 41.48 -14.22 30.42
N GLN A 390 42.22 -13.80 31.44
CA GLN A 390 43.67 -13.61 31.37
C GLN A 390 44.36 -14.94 31.66
N VAL A 391 45.32 -15.29 30.83
CA VAL A 391 46.13 -16.50 30.95
C VAL A 391 47.42 -16.14 31.64
N THR A 392 47.73 -16.85 32.74
CA THR A 392 49.04 -16.69 33.42
C THR A 392 49.72 -18.08 33.55
N LYS A 393 51.03 -18.11 33.42
CA LYS A 393 51.80 -19.32 33.59
C LYS A 393 52.67 -19.18 34.84
N ASP A 394 52.72 -20.24 35.63
CA ASP A 394 53.64 -20.36 36.77
C ASP A 394 55.09 -20.72 36.25
N GLY A 395 56.03 -20.80 37.17
CA GLY A 395 57.43 -21.12 36.85
C GLY A 395 57.65 -22.54 36.26
N GLU A 396 56.66 -23.39 36.36
CA GLU A 396 56.64 -24.76 35.80
C GLU A 396 55.88 -24.86 34.49
N GLY A 397 55.28 -23.74 34.02
CA GLY A 397 54.56 -23.66 32.74
C GLY A 397 53.07 -24.01 32.86
N ASN A 398 52.53 -24.28 34.10
CA ASN A 398 51.11 -24.57 34.26
C ASN A 398 50.31 -23.31 34.06
N GLU A 399 49.23 -23.42 33.25
CA GLU A 399 48.33 -22.30 32.97
C GLU A 399 47.28 -22.11 34.06
N SER A 400 47.05 -20.88 34.44
CA SER A 400 45.92 -20.48 35.29
C SER A 400 45.11 -19.38 34.59
N PHE A 401 43.80 -19.36 34.89
CA PHE A 401 42.83 -18.52 34.14
C PHE A 401 42.13 -17.59 35.12
N LYS A 402 42.36 -16.28 34.94
CA LYS A 402 41.65 -15.26 35.72
C LYS A 402 40.53 -14.69 34.86
N ARG A 403 39.28 -14.94 35.25
CA ARG A 403 38.14 -14.39 34.56
C ARG A 403 38.07 -12.88 34.70
N LEU A 404 37.96 -12.16 33.57
CA LEU A 404 37.80 -10.73 33.47
C LEU A 404 36.35 -10.35 33.16
N ALA A 405 35.64 -11.13 32.38
CA ALA A 405 34.24 -10.91 32.06
C ALA A 405 33.46 -12.21 31.81
N ARG A 406 32.13 -12.10 32.03
CA ARG A 406 31.12 -13.08 31.61
C ARG A 406 29.93 -12.30 31.10
N GLU A 407 29.64 -12.41 29.82
CA GLU A 407 28.55 -11.71 29.14
C GLU A 407 27.63 -12.69 28.41
N GLU A 408 26.32 -12.41 28.45
CA GLU A 408 25.27 -13.27 27.88
C GLU A 408 24.39 -12.55 26.88
N SER A 409 24.52 -11.21 26.74
CA SER A 409 23.67 -10.40 25.88
C SER A 409 24.19 -8.99 25.74
N ASN A 410 23.81 -8.31 24.67
CA ASN A 410 23.99 -6.88 24.51
C ASN A 410 22.76 -6.12 25.04
N ARG A 411 22.97 -5.16 25.95
CA ARG A 411 21.90 -4.41 26.63
C ARG A 411 21.69 -3.00 26.05
N GLN A 412 22.32 -2.64 24.95
CA GLN A 412 22.09 -1.33 24.33
C GLN A 412 20.67 -1.27 23.75
N ASN A 413 19.83 -0.45 24.36
CA ASN A 413 18.43 -0.32 23.96
C ASN A 413 17.93 1.15 24.05
N PRO A 414 18.50 2.07 23.26
CA PRO A 414 18.09 3.47 23.25
C PRO A 414 16.61 3.68 22.89
N GLY A 415 16.03 2.83 22.06
CA GLY A 415 14.61 2.85 21.67
C GLY A 415 13.67 2.27 22.71
N GLY A 416 14.19 1.66 23.77
CA GLY A 416 13.40 1.05 24.86
C GLY A 416 12.40 0.01 24.34
N ASN A 417 11.20 0.01 24.93
CA ASN A 417 10.13 -0.91 24.51
C ASN A 417 9.51 -0.55 23.15
N SER A 418 9.70 0.67 22.68
CA SER A 418 9.15 1.11 21.37
C SER A 418 9.93 0.49 20.22
N LEU A 419 11.25 0.48 20.31
CA LEU A 419 12.15 -0.15 19.33
C LEU A 419 13.16 -1.01 20.10
N PRO A 420 12.82 -2.25 20.51
CA PRO A 420 13.70 -3.09 21.31
C PRO A 420 14.87 -3.58 20.44
N THR A 421 16.08 -3.18 20.83
CA THR A 421 17.33 -3.59 20.19
C THR A 421 18.17 -4.53 21.07
N LEU A 422 17.56 -5.10 22.08
CA LEU A 422 18.17 -6.17 22.88
C LEU A 422 18.46 -7.37 21.99
N THR A 423 19.64 -7.97 22.15
CA THR A 423 20.04 -9.19 21.47
C THR A 423 20.70 -10.16 22.45
N LYS A 424 20.63 -11.44 22.14
CA LYS A 424 21.34 -12.50 22.86
C LYS A 424 22.84 -12.53 22.57
N ASP A 425 23.31 -11.73 21.65
CA ASP A 425 24.72 -11.66 21.28
C ASP A 425 25.52 -10.87 22.34
N PRO A 426 26.49 -11.49 23.04
CA PRO A 426 27.30 -10.80 24.01
C PRO A 426 28.34 -9.90 23.36
N SER A 427 28.62 -8.77 24.05
CA SER A 427 29.69 -7.83 23.65
C SER A 427 30.42 -7.32 24.90
N PHE A 428 31.75 -7.24 24.81
CA PHE A 428 32.58 -6.78 25.92
C PHE A 428 33.74 -5.91 25.45
N GLN A 429 33.96 -4.79 26.11
CA GLN A 429 35.12 -3.93 25.85
C GLN A 429 36.20 -4.27 26.89
N LEU A 430 37.26 -4.93 26.45
CA LEU A 430 38.42 -5.29 27.26
C LEU A 430 39.41 -4.12 27.30
N THR A 431 39.64 -3.55 28.48
CA THR A 431 40.83 -2.77 28.73
C THR A 431 41.91 -3.69 29.32
N VAL A 432 42.98 -3.89 28.62
CA VAL A 432 44.02 -4.87 28.93
C VAL A 432 44.74 -4.46 30.23
N PRO A 433 44.65 -5.27 31.31
CA PRO A 433 45.19 -4.91 32.60
C PRO A 433 46.73 -5.09 32.72
N ALA A 434 47.32 -6.01 31.98
CA ALA A 434 48.74 -6.34 31.95
C ALA A 434 49.18 -6.91 30.60
N ASP A 435 50.46 -6.84 30.26
CA ASP A 435 51.00 -7.53 29.09
C ASP A 435 50.83 -9.04 29.26
N GLY A 436 50.48 -9.76 28.20
CA GLY A 436 50.33 -11.21 28.24
C GLY A 436 49.25 -11.80 27.34
N ASP A 437 48.95 -13.06 27.59
CA ASP A 437 47.99 -13.80 26.83
C ASP A 437 46.60 -13.72 27.47
N TYR A 438 45.60 -13.67 26.59
CA TYR A 438 44.19 -13.62 26.92
C TYR A 438 43.48 -14.71 26.11
N GLN A 439 42.38 -15.18 26.65
CA GLN A 439 41.51 -16.09 25.89
C GLN A 439 40.05 -15.69 26.00
N VAL A 440 39.36 -15.96 24.92
CA VAL A 440 37.90 -15.88 24.81
C VAL A 440 37.37 -17.29 24.71
N LYS A 441 36.43 -17.63 25.57
CA LYS A 441 35.66 -18.89 25.47
C LYS A 441 34.24 -18.59 25.06
N LEU A 442 33.75 -19.31 24.09
CA LEU A 442 32.38 -19.26 23.61
C LEU A 442 31.73 -20.63 23.78
N LYS A 443 30.48 -20.63 24.21
CA LYS A 443 29.62 -21.81 24.24
C LYS A 443 28.16 -21.40 24.17
N ASP A 444 27.32 -22.27 23.70
CA ASP A 444 25.87 -22.04 23.80
C ASP A 444 25.41 -22.15 25.27
N ARG A 445 24.51 -21.25 25.70
CA ARG A 445 23.98 -21.26 27.09
C ARG A 445 23.27 -22.56 27.47
N TYR A 446 22.72 -23.26 26.48
CA TYR A 446 22.00 -24.52 26.63
C TYR A 446 22.77 -25.68 25.98
N SER A 447 24.11 -25.58 25.89
CA SER A 447 24.98 -26.56 25.23
C SER A 447 24.83 -27.99 25.77
N VAL A 448 24.35 -28.19 27.02
CA VAL A 448 24.10 -29.53 27.61
C VAL A 448 23.01 -30.30 26.85
N SER A 449 22.10 -29.62 26.15
CA SER A 449 20.91 -30.22 25.55
C SER A 449 20.78 -29.94 24.04
N ARG A 450 21.70 -29.20 23.47
CA ARG A 450 21.64 -28.87 22.07
C ARG A 450 23.01 -28.55 21.45
N GLY A 451 23.11 -28.86 20.17
CA GLY A 451 24.21 -28.53 19.26
C GLY A 451 23.78 -28.90 17.85
N ALA A 452 24.11 -28.10 16.89
CA ALA A 452 23.80 -28.35 15.47
C ALA A 452 24.73 -27.53 14.57
N ALA A 453 25.03 -28.01 13.38
CA ALA A 453 25.93 -27.34 12.47
C ALA A 453 25.47 -25.92 12.04
N ASP A 454 24.17 -25.65 12.07
CA ASP A 454 23.55 -24.35 11.80
C ASP A 454 23.45 -23.42 13.04
N MET A 455 23.92 -23.86 14.19
CA MET A 455 24.10 -23.00 15.38
C MET A 455 25.38 -22.18 15.25
N THR A 456 25.43 -21.36 14.21
CA THR A 456 26.61 -20.58 13.83
C THR A 456 26.77 -19.31 14.65
N TYR A 457 28.01 -18.85 14.76
CA TYR A 457 28.36 -17.53 15.31
C TYR A 457 29.52 -16.91 14.52
N SER A 458 29.68 -15.61 14.66
CA SER A 458 30.89 -14.89 14.26
C SER A 458 31.35 -14.05 15.45
N ILE A 459 32.65 -14.09 15.75
CA ILE A 459 33.24 -13.23 16.77
C ILE A 459 34.25 -12.29 16.13
N THR A 460 34.23 -11.01 16.52
CA THR A 460 35.24 -10.03 16.16
C THR A 460 35.97 -9.54 17.39
N ILE A 461 37.30 -9.35 17.28
CA ILE A 461 38.15 -8.72 18.28
C ILE A 461 38.86 -7.57 17.61
N THR A 462 38.38 -6.34 17.79
CA THR A 462 38.84 -5.16 17.06
C THR A 462 39.06 -3.97 17.98
N LYS A 463 39.80 -2.97 17.52
CA LYS A 463 39.89 -1.70 18.25
C LYS A 463 38.52 -1.01 18.22
N PRO A 464 38.00 -0.51 19.36
CA PRO A 464 36.75 0.23 19.35
C PRO A 464 36.88 1.47 18.48
N LYS A 465 36.01 1.61 17.51
CA LYS A 465 35.98 2.77 16.63
C LYS A 465 34.92 3.74 17.11
N ARG A 466 35.28 5.01 17.24
CA ARG A 466 34.34 6.08 17.52
C ARG A 466 33.37 6.21 16.38
N ASP A 467 32.10 5.90 16.60
CA ASP A 467 31.08 5.87 15.57
C ASP A 467 29.68 6.06 16.14
N PHE A 468 28.69 6.28 15.26
CA PHE A 468 27.30 6.35 15.64
C PHE A 468 26.39 5.79 14.51
N ARG A 469 25.22 5.33 14.90
CA ARG A 469 24.12 4.97 13.99
C ARG A 469 22.89 5.74 14.40
N ILE A 470 22.10 6.16 13.43
CA ILE A 470 20.85 6.88 13.64
C ILE A 470 19.69 6.08 13.10
N VAL A 471 18.69 5.90 13.97
CA VAL A 471 17.47 5.21 13.62
C VAL A 471 16.29 6.15 13.80
N LEU A 472 15.57 6.38 12.74
CA LEU A 472 14.30 7.06 12.72
C LEU A 472 13.20 6.01 12.88
N PHE A 473 12.32 6.19 13.85
CA PHE A 473 11.29 5.24 14.17
C PHE A 473 9.96 5.94 14.47
N ASP A 474 9.02 5.80 13.54
CA ASP A 474 7.69 6.37 13.67
C ASP A 474 6.82 5.49 14.60
N SER A 475 6.91 5.75 15.90
CA SER A 475 6.15 5.05 16.94
C SER A 475 5.15 5.98 17.61
N LEU A 476 4.24 6.57 16.87
CA LEU A 476 3.17 7.34 17.48
C LEU A 476 2.19 6.36 18.16
N PRO A 477 1.94 6.49 19.48
CA PRO A 477 1.00 5.63 20.16
C PRO A 477 -0.42 5.85 19.60
N SER A 478 -1.14 4.75 19.35
CA SER A 478 -2.55 4.82 18.95
C SER A 478 -3.44 5.32 20.09
N ALA A 479 -4.65 5.74 19.75
CA ALA A 479 -5.62 6.29 20.70
C ALA A 479 -6.04 5.30 21.81
N ASP A 480 -5.93 4.01 21.57
CA ASP A 480 -6.26 2.94 22.52
C ASP A 480 -5.05 2.45 23.33
N GLY A 481 -3.91 3.15 23.26
CA GLY A 481 -2.67 2.79 23.94
C GLY A 481 -1.94 1.59 23.33
N LYS A 482 -2.49 0.97 22.27
CA LYS A 482 -1.80 -0.03 21.49
C LYS A 482 -0.94 0.71 20.47
N ALA A 483 0.36 0.48 20.50
CA ALA A 483 1.25 1.06 19.49
C ALA A 483 0.84 0.51 18.11
N PRO A 484 0.41 1.35 17.16
CA PRO A 484 0.27 0.88 15.79
C PRO A 484 1.64 0.44 15.29
N PRO A 485 1.71 -0.45 14.31
CA PRO A 485 2.97 -0.71 13.64
C PRO A 485 3.51 0.63 13.12
N ALA A 486 4.78 0.91 13.41
CA ALA A 486 5.45 2.08 12.86
C ALA A 486 5.40 1.99 11.33
N THR A 487 4.87 3.01 10.68
CA THR A 487 4.58 2.92 9.24
C THR A 487 5.82 3.03 8.37
N GLY A 488 6.90 3.64 8.90
CA GLY A 488 8.07 3.98 8.07
C GLY A 488 7.70 4.87 6.86
N ALA A 489 6.51 5.48 6.91
CA ALA A 489 6.01 6.42 5.92
C ALA A 489 5.36 7.60 6.64
N ILE A 490 5.71 8.80 6.22
CA ILE A 490 5.19 10.04 6.78
C ILE A 490 4.15 10.59 5.84
N SER A 491 2.90 10.67 6.30
CA SER A 491 1.80 11.24 5.54
C SER A 491 1.48 12.64 6.07
N LEU A 492 2.01 13.64 5.41
CA LEU A 492 1.75 15.05 5.71
C LEU A 492 0.45 15.51 5.02
N ARG A 493 -0.29 16.38 5.67
CA ARG A 493 -1.32 17.19 5.03
C ARG A 493 -0.75 18.55 4.70
N LYS A 494 -1.34 19.24 3.71
CA LYS A 494 -0.97 20.61 3.38
C LYS A 494 -1.04 21.50 4.61
N GLY A 495 0.02 22.22 4.91
CA GLY A 495 0.21 23.02 6.10
C GLY A 495 0.41 22.22 7.40
N GLY A 496 0.52 20.90 7.33
CA GLY A 496 0.63 20.02 8.49
C GLY A 496 2.06 19.73 8.90
N THR A 497 2.22 19.28 10.15
CA THR A 497 3.50 18.84 10.72
C THR A 497 3.42 17.40 11.23
N TYR A 498 4.55 16.71 11.20
CA TYR A 498 4.70 15.35 11.70
C TYR A 498 5.96 15.22 12.57
N GLN A 499 5.84 14.59 13.73
CA GLN A 499 6.93 14.35 14.66
C GLN A 499 7.44 12.92 14.52
N ILE A 500 8.77 12.76 14.48
CA ILE A 500 9.39 11.46 14.33
C ILE A 500 10.46 11.30 15.40
N PRO A 501 10.34 10.34 16.32
CA PRO A 501 11.42 9.98 17.24
C PRO A 501 12.64 9.47 16.48
N VAL A 502 13.80 9.93 16.89
CA VAL A 502 15.09 9.53 16.32
C VAL A 502 16.01 9.10 17.45
N TYR A 503 16.64 7.96 17.29
CA TYR A 503 17.52 7.35 18.28
C TYR A 503 18.95 7.26 17.77
N ALA A 504 19.92 7.60 18.63
CA ALA A 504 21.35 7.49 18.36
C ALA A 504 21.96 6.32 19.14
N TYR A 505 22.56 5.41 18.42
CA TYR A 505 23.39 4.34 18.95
C TYR A 505 24.85 4.78 18.82
N ARG A 506 25.45 5.16 19.93
CA ARG A 506 26.82 5.67 20.00
C ARG A 506 27.77 4.57 20.39
N SER A 507 28.92 4.47 19.74
CA SER A 507 29.95 3.47 20.01
C SER A 507 31.34 4.12 20.13
N GLY A 508 32.31 3.40 20.69
CA GLY A 508 33.70 3.82 20.77
C GLY A 508 33.91 5.19 21.45
N GLY A 509 33.05 5.57 22.41
CA GLY A 509 33.12 6.84 23.13
C GLY A 509 32.64 8.06 22.33
N HIS A 510 31.88 7.87 21.25
CA HIS A 510 31.27 9.01 20.53
C HIS A 510 30.28 9.77 21.42
N ASN A 511 30.46 11.08 21.58
CA ASN A 511 29.63 11.89 22.49
C ASN A 511 29.28 13.28 21.93
N ASP A 512 29.54 13.57 20.65
CA ASP A 512 29.31 14.87 20.05
C ASP A 512 27.86 15.08 19.62
N ASP A 513 27.49 16.32 19.29
CA ASP A 513 26.25 16.64 18.61
C ASP A 513 26.16 15.89 17.28
N ILE A 514 24.97 15.46 16.94
CA ILE A 514 24.66 14.80 15.65
C ILE A 514 23.60 15.61 14.94
N GLN A 515 23.93 16.15 13.77
CA GLN A 515 23.03 16.94 12.93
C GLN A 515 22.41 16.06 11.85
N ILE A 516 21.07 16.10 11.70
CA ILE A 516 20.33 15.38 10.67
C ILE A 516 19.96 16.36 9.56
N SER A 517 20.15 15.96 8.32
CA SER A 517 19.86 16.76 7.13
C SER A 517 19.37 15.88 5.98
N SER A 518 18.86 16.49 4.93
CA SER A 518 18.53 15.82 3.67
C SER A 518 18.90 16.72 2.49
N ALA A 519 19.45 16.12 1.45
CA ALA A 519 19.77 16.80 0.20
C ALA A 519 18.58 16.78 -0.80
N ASN A 520 17.60 15.89 -0.61
CA ASN A 520 16.51 15.63 -1.55
C ASN A 520 15.11 15.79 -0.95
N LEU A 521 14.93 16.70 0.04
CA LEU A 521 13.58 17.03 0.51
C LEU A 521 12.75 17.61 -0.63
N PRO A 522 11.54 17.09 -0.86
CA PRO A 522 10.63 17.64 -1.84
C PRO A 522 10.29 19.12 -1.56
N ALA A 523 10.04 19.88 -2.61
CA ALA A 523 9.67 21.29 -2.48
C ALA A 523 8.42 21.46 -1.58
N GLY A 524 8.44 22.44 -0.70
CA GLY A 524 7.38 22.67 0.28
C GLY A 524 7.44 21.81 1.53
N ILE A 525 8.47 20.96 1.70
CA ILE A 525 8.71 20.18 2.93
C ILE A 525 9.96 20.71 3.63
N GLN A 526 9.86 20.90 4.95
CA GLN A 526 10.94 21.37 5.80
C GLN A 526 11.21 20.38 6.94
N LEU A 527 12.48 20.21 7.28
CA LEU A 527 12.95 19.44 8.43
C LEU A 527 13.41 20.42 9.54
N SER A 528 12.91 20.25 10.75
CA SER A 528 13.27 21.06 11.91
C SER A 528 13.56 20.21 13.15
N ASN A 529 14.17 20.82 14.19
CA ASN A 529 14.63 20.15 15.41
C ASN A 529 15.55 18.94 15.12
N ALA A 530 16.43 19.08 14.15
CA ALA A 530 17.19 18.00 13.54
C ALA A 530 18.55 17.72 14.20
N THR A 531 18.75 18.08 15.49
CA THR A 531 19.98 17.85 16.24
C THR A 531 19.75 16.92 17.42
N ILE A 532 20.59 15.89 17.55
CA ILE A 532 20.72 15.08 18.77
C ILE A 532 21.89 15.64 19.56
N PRO A 533 21.67 16.29 20.73
CA PRO A 533 22.74 16.91 21.50
C PRO A 533 23.77 15.89 22.01
N ALA A 534 24.97 16.39 22.29
CA ALA A 534 26.04 15.63 22.94
C ALA A 534 25.52 14.89 24.19
N GLY A 535 25.89 13.64 24.36
CA GLY A 535 25.49 12.80 25.50
C GLY A 535 23.99 12.36 25.49
N LYS A 536 23.21 12.79 24.52
CA LYS A 536 21.83 12.32 24.37
C LYS A 536 21.74 11.15 23.39
N SER A 537 20.83 10.23 23.65
CA SER A 537 20.57 9.06 22.80
C SER A 537 19.35 9.22 21.92
N SER A 538 18.63 10.35 21.98
CA SER A 538 17.44 10.57 21.17
C SER A 538 17.07 12.03 21.02
N THR A 539 16.31 12.33 19.96
CA THR A 539 15.60 13.59 19.75
C THR A 539 14.29 13.29 19.01
N THR A 540 13.48 14.32 18.78
CA THR A 540 12.30 14.24 17.91
C THR A 540 12.48 15.23 16.78
N VAL A 541 12.67 14.76 15.55
CA VAL A 541 12.68 15.62 14.36
C VAL A 541 11.25 15.92 13.92
N VAL A 542 11.08 17.04 13.24
CA VAL A 542 9.78 17.50 12.77
C VAL A 542 9.85 17.80 11.28
N LEU A 543 8.96 17.16 10.52
CA LEU A 543 8.69 17.47 9.12
C LEU A 543 7.45 18.34 9.02
N THR A 544 7.52 19.41 8.23
CA THR A 544 6.41 20.34 8.00
C THR A 544 6.20 20.48 6.50
N ALA A 545 4.96 20.34 6.05
CA ALA A 545 4.54 20.69 4.69
C ALA A 545 3.97 22.12 4.68
N SER A 546 4.35 22.94 3.72
CA SER A 546 3.73 24.25 3.50
C SER A 546 2.26 24.13 3.07
N ALA A 547 1.48 25.18 3.23
CA ALA A 547 0.05 25.18 2.85
C ALA A 547 -0.15 25.00 1.34
N ASP A 548 0.82 25.41 0.54
CA ASP A 548 0.86 25.30 -0.94
C ASP A 548 1.63 24.07 -1.45
N ALA A 549 2.08 23.18 -0.54
CA ALA A 549 2.79 21.97 -0.93
C ALA A 549 1.97 21.14 -1.91
N LYS A 550 2.62 20.66 -2.98
CA LYS A 550 1.97 19.81 -3.98
C LYS A 550 1.78 18.40 -3.43
N GLU A 551 0.70 17.76 -3.85
CA GLU A 551 0.48 16.33 -3.57
C GLU A 551 1.60 15.49 -4.19
N LEU A 552 2.21 14.62 -3.38
CA LEU A 552 3.33 13.78 -3.79
C LEU A 552 3.46 12.53 -2.91
N ALA A 553 4.22 11.55 -3.41
CA ALA A 553 4.81 10.47 -2.65
C ALA A 553 6.26 10.30 -3.15
N SER A 554 7.23 10.36 -2.26
CA SER A 554 8.65 10.32 -2.63
C SER A 554 9.49 9.66 -1.55
N PHE A 555 10.54 8.96 -1.97
CA PHE A 555 11.58 8.49 -1.07
C PHE A 555 12.57 9.61 -0.78
N VAL A 556 12.82 9.86 0.50
CA VAL A 556 13.73 10.87 1.01
C VAL A 556 14.87 10.18 1.75
N GLN A 557 16.11 10.54 1.40
CA GLN A 557 17.29 10.08 2.11
C GLN A 557 17.71 11.13 3.14
N LEU A 558 17.92 10.68 4.37
CA LEU A 558 18.42 11.51 5.45
C LEU A 558 19.87 11.12 5.77
N THR A 559 20.67 12.12 6.05
CA THR A 559 22.08 11.97 6.46
C THR A 559 22.27 12.58 7.83
N ALA A 560 22.97 11.87 8.69
CA ALA A 560 23.38 12.34 10.00
C ALA A 560 24.89 12.63 10.00
N SER A 561 25.27 13.84 10.41
CA SER A 561 26.65 14.33 10.44
C SER A 561 27.07 14.65 11.87
N SER A 562 28.27 14.26 12.25
CA SER A 562 28.88 14.61 13.56
C SER A 562 30.36 14.89 13.43
N GLY A 563 30.89 15.75 14.29
CA GLY A 563 32.28 16.22 14.25
C GLY A 563 32.51 17.34 13.23
N ALA A 564 33.78 17.83 13.15
CA ALA A 564 34.20 18.88 12.23
C ALA A 564 35.58 18.55 11.62
N GLY A 565 35.90 19.13 10.46
CA GLY A 565 37.14 18.90 9.75
C GLY A 565 37.38 17.42 9.43
N ASP A 566 38.58 16.95 9.66
CA ASP A 566 39.00 15.55 9.39
C ASP A 566 38.30 14.51 10.28
N GLN A 567 37.66 14.97 11.36
CA GLN A 567 36.87 14.10 12.24
C GLN A 567 35.37 14.07 11.89
N LYS A 568 34.97 14.73 10.80
CA LYS A 568 33.59 14.72 10.36
C LYS A 568 33.21 13.29 9.90
N GLN A 569 32.11 12.82 10.44
CA GLN A 569 31.52 11.54 10.09
C GLN A 569 30.10 11.76 9.58
N ASP A 570 29.83 11.28 8.38
CA ASP A 570 28.50 11.23 7.80
C ASP A 570 27.98 9.80 7.82
N ARG A 571 26.74 9.59 8.28
CA ARG A 571 26.08 8.29 8.34
C ARG A 571 24.68 8.39 7.76
N PRO A 572 24.23 7.41 6.99
CA PRO A 572 22.83 7.37 6.57
C PRO A 572 21.92 7.23 7.81
N VAL A 573 20.77 7.86 7.76
CA VAL A 573 19.71 7.64 8.75
C VAL A 573 18.91 6.43 8.31
N THR A 574 18.84 5.43 9.19
CA THR A 574 18.07 4.22 8.97
C THR A 574 16.63 4.45 9.41
N VAL A 575 15.67 4.07 8.57
CA VAL A 575 14.23 4.13 8.87
C VAL A 575 13.77 2.77 9.34
N ALA A 576 13.33 2.66 10.59
CA ALA A 576 12.84 1.41 11.16
C ALA A 576 11.31 1.35 11.13
N THR A 577 10.78 0.15 10.85
CA THR A 577 9.36 -0.18 10.87
C THR A 577 9.15 -1.43 11.71
N LEU A 578 8.10 -1.49 12.52
CA LEU A 578 7.67 -2.72 13.18
C LEU A 578 6.57 -3.39 12.35
N VAL A 579 6.85 -4.59 11.90
CA VAL A 579 5.92 -5.41 11.12
C VAL A 579 4.83 -6.01 12.01
N HIS A 580 5.25 -6.54 13.17
CA HIS A 580 4.35 -7.09 14.18
C HIS A 580 4.60 -6.42 15.54
N ALA A 581 3.52 -6.03 16.20
CA ALA A 581 3.57 -5.36 17.51
C ALA A 581 3.89 -6.29 18.69
N GLY A 582 4.16 -7.58 18.45
CA GLY A 582 4.44 -8.55 19.49
C GLY A 582 3.19 -9.01 20.26
N ALA A 583 2.07 -9.21 19.58
CA ALA A 583 0.86 -9.81 20.13
C ALA A 583 0.85 -11.33 19.93
N ASN A 584 0.12 -12.05 20.76
CA ASN A 584 -0.14 -13.49 20.65
C ASN A 584 1.12 -14.38 20.64
N GLY A 585 2.14 -14.02 21.45
CA GLY A 585 3.37 -14.82 21.55
C GLY A 585 4.36 -14.67 20.40
N LEU A 586 4.02 -13.87 19.40
CA LEU A 586 4.94 -13.53 18.31
C LEU A 586 5.92 -12.43 18.75
N PRO A 587 7.21 -12.58 18.43
CA PRO A 587 8.19 -11.53 18.71
C PRO A 587 7.90 -10.29 17.89
N ARG A 588 8.35 -9.11 18.37
CA ARG A 588 8.33 -7.89 17.57
C ARG A 588 9.34 -8.02 16.43
N THR A 589 8.85 -7.95 15.22
CA THR A 589 9.70 -8.01 14.01
C THR A 589 9.98 -6.61 13.53
N GLY A 590 11.26 -6.25 13.46
CA GLY A 590 11.73 -4.99 12.91
C GLY A 590 12.15 -5.13 11.45
N ARG A 591 11.93 -4.07 10.66
CA ARG A 591 12.45 -3.89 9.32
C ARG A 591 13.09 -2.52 9.21
N VAL A 592 14.16 -2.41 8.45
CA VAL A 592 14.83 -1.15 8.21
C VAL A 592 15.03 -0.92 6.71
N SER A 593 15.00 0.36 6.32
CA SER A 593 15.35 0.82 4.98
C SER A 593 16.26 2.04 5.05
N GLY A 594 17.00 2.30 3.99
CA GLY A 594 17.88 3.47 3.86
C GLY A 594 17.14 4.77 3.49
N SER A 595 15.85 4.71 3.23
CA SER A 595 15.05 5.86 2.79
C SER A 595 13.72 5.95 3.52
N LEU A 596 13.29 7.20 3.77
CA LEU A 596 12.00 7.53 4.37
C LEU A 596 10.98 7.80 3.27
N MET A 597 9.85 7.11 3.30
CA MET A 597 8.73 7.44 2.42
C MET A 597 8.01 8.67 2.99
N VAL A 598 7.91 9.74 2.21
CA VAL A 598 7.20 10.98 2.57
C VAL A 598 6.13 11.25 1.55
N GLY A 599 4.90 11.43 2.02
CA GLY A 599 3.76 11.82 1.21
C GLY A 599 3.16 13.14 1.67
N VAL A 600 2.69 13.96 0.71
CA VAL A 600 1.80 15.07 0.96
C VAL A 600 0.43 14.70 0.41
N MET A 601 -0.57 14.69 1.30
CA MET A 601 -1.93 14.30 0.96
C MET A 601 -2.74 15.50 0.44
N LYS A 602 -3.76 15.20 -0.35
CA LYS A 602 -4.68 16.21 -0.91
C LYS A 602 -5.45 16.96 0.18
N ASP A 603 -5.76 16.27 1.27
CA ASP A 603 -6.54 16.82 2.38
C ASP A 603 -5.77 17.90 3.14
N GLU A 604 -6.46 18.93 3.58
CA GLU A 604 -5.89 20.00 4.42
C GLU A 604 -5.90 19.61 5.89
N GLN A 605 -4.92 20.14 6.62
CA GLN A 605 -4.88 20.00 8.06
C GLN A 605 -6.13 20.65 8.68
N PRO A 606 -6.93 19.94 9.50
CA PRO A 606 -8.16 20.51 10.06
C PRO A 606 -7.91 21.62 11.09
N ILE A 607 -6.78 21.59 11.78
CA ILE A 607 -6.36 22.59 12.77
C ILE A 607 -4.85 22.85 12.65
N HIS A 608 -4.46 24.11 12.67
CA HIS A 608 -3.05 24.54 12.74
C HIS A 608 -2.83 25.26 14.05
N VAL A 609 -1.78 24.88 14.75
CA VAL A 609 -1.38 25.49 16.02
C VAL A 609 0.03 26.03 15.88
N LEU A 610 0.20 27.32 16.09
CA LEU A 610 1.46 28.01 15.97
C LEU A 610 1.85 28.61 17.32
N PRO A 611 3.03 28.24 17.89
CA PRO A 611 3.58 28.95 19.02
C PRO A 611 4.09 30.33 18.57
N GLY A 612 3.87 31.35 19.37
CA GLY A 612 4.33 32.72 19.12
C GLY A 612 5.84 32.90 19.29
N LEU A 613 6.55 31.84 19.70
CA LEU A 613 8.02 31.82 19.80
C LEU A 613 8.52 30.41 19.43
N GLN A 614 9.68 30.35 18.77
CA GLN A 614 10.35 29.10 18.39
C GLN A 614 11.52 28.77 19.34
N SER A 615 12.03 29.75 20.06
CA SER A 615 13.07 29.57 21.06
C SER A 615 12.88 30.51 22.24
N ALA A 616 13.31 30.08 23.42
CA ALA A 616 13.32 30.88 24.64
C ALA A 616 14.53 30.55 25.50
N GLU A 617 15.04 31.53 26.19
CA GLU A 617 16.00 31.35 27.28
C GLU A 617 15.30 31.69 28.59
N VAL A 618 15.37 30.81 29.55
CA VAL A 618 14.75 30.97 30.86
C VAL A 618 15.73 30.65 31.97
N SER A 619 15.55 31.31 33.11
CA SER A 619 16.26 30.93 34.33
C SER A 619 15.42 29.92 35.13
N GLN A 620 16.04 29.17 36.01
CA GLN A 620 15.35 28.52 37.12
C GLN A 620 14.53 29.56 37.89
N ASP A 621 13.40 29.15 38.52
CA ASP A 621 12.42 30.04 39.16
C ASP A 621 11.79 31.10 38.24
N GLN A 622 11.73 30.86 36.93
CA GLN A 622 11.15 31.80 35.96
C GLN A 622 9.89 31.23 35.30
N GLN A 623 8.94 32.14 35.04
CA GLN A 623 7.76 31.87 34.20
C GLN A 623 8.09 32.14 32.72
N LEU A 624 7.75 31.19 31.88
CA LEU A 624 7.72 31.35 30.42
C LEU A 624 6.26 31.45 29.93
N LEU A 625 5.97 32.52 29.23
CA LEU A 625 4.69 32.72 28.57
C LEU A 625 4.86 32.38 27.09
N VAL A 626 4.03 31.45 26.60
CA VAL A 626 4.00 31.02 25.20
C VAL A 626 2.64 31.39 24.59
N PRO A 627 2.57 32.48 23.80
CA PRO A 627 1.36 32.74 23.01
C PRO A 627 1.14 31.63 22.01
N ILE A 628 -0.10 31.20 21.84
CA ILE A 628 -0.49 30.14 20.91
C ILE A 628 -1.60 30.68 20.04
N LYS A 629 -1.42 30.58 18.73
CA LYS A 629 -2.43 30.90 17.73
C LYS A 629 -2.96 29.62 17.11
N LEU A 630 -4.28 29.55 16.93
CA LEU A 630 -5.01 28.44 16.31
C LEU A 630 -5.67 28.92 15.04
N THR A 631 -5.50 28.20 13.96
CA THR A 631 -6.29 28.35 12.73
C THR A 631 -7.08 27.06 12.49
N ARG A 632 -8.37 27.20 12.22
CA ARG A 632 -9.28 26.10 11.92
C ARG A 632 -9.63 26.10 10.44
N ARG A 633 -9.75 24.92 9.82
CA ARG A 633 -10.31 24.83 8.47
C ARG A 633 -11.80 25.22 8.47
N THR A 634 -12.30 25.66 7.34
CA THR A 634 -13.71 26.03 7.16
C THR A 634 -14.64 24.87 7.58
N GLY A 635 -15.66 25.21 8.37
CA GLY A 635 -16.64 24.23 8.86
C GLY A 635 -16.25 23.48 10.14
N PHE A 636 -15.11 23.80 10.75
CA PHE A 636 -14.72 23.30 12.07
C PHE A 636 -14.51 24.45 13.04
N ASP A 637 -15.27 24.48 14.13
CA ASP A 637 -15.22 25.57 15.14
C ASP A 637 -15.27 25.07 16.59
N ASP A 638 -15.07 23.78 16.84
CA ASP A 638 -15.16 23.24 18.18
C ASP A 638 -13.91 23.55 19.03
N LYS A 639 -14.02 23.26 20.35
CA LYS A 639 -12.95 23.37 21.33
C LYS A 639 -11.72 22.56 20.91
N VAL A 640 -10.53 23.11 21.13
CA VAL A 640 -9.24 22.49 20.88
C VAL A 640 -8.44 22.44 22.18
N ASP A 641 -8.00 21.25 22.58
CA ASP A 641 -7.15 21.08 23.76
C ASP A 641 -5.66 21.09 23.32
N ILE A 642 -4.84 21.84 24.05
CA ILE A 642 -3.40 21.95 23.81
C ILE A 642 -2.65 21.14 24.86
N VAL A 643 -1.78 20.27 24.42
CA VAL A 643 -0.99 19.37 25.26
C VAL A 643 0.50 19.59 24.99
N PHE A 644 1.29 19.51 26.04
CA PHE A 644 2.75 19.68 25.97
C PHE A 644 3.47 18.42 26.42
N SER A 645 4.64 18.20 25.83
CA SER A 645 5.56 17.13 26.20
C SER A 645 7.01 17.54 25.95
N GLY A 646 7.97 16.73 26.41
CA GLY A 646 9.39 17.00 26.22
C GLY A 646 9.98 18.03 27.21
N GLN A 647 9.17 18.57 28.12
CA GLN A 647 9.66 19.48 29.15
C GLN A 647 10.60 18.76 30.15
N PRO A 648 11.59 19.44 30.69
CA PRO A 648 12.41 18.93 31.78
C PRO A 648 11.57 18.56 33.01
N LYS A 649 12.07 17.66 33.87
CA LYS A 649 11.47 17.44 35.19
C LYS A 649 11.42 18.74 35.99
N ASN A 650 10.41 18.88 36.85
CA ASN A 650 10.18 20.04 37.71
C ASN A 650 9.80 21.35 36.96
N VAL A 651 9.22 21.21 35.78
CA VAL A 651 8.51 22.30 35.07
C VAL A 651 7.00 22.09 35.27
N ASP A 652 6.32 23.12 35.81
CA ASP A 652 4.86 23.11 35.87
C ASP A 652 4.31 23.41 34.49
N VAL A 653 3.50 22.48 33.96
CA VAL A 653 2.92 22.54 32.63
C VAL A 653 1.44 22.92 32.73
N PRO A 654 0.98 23.93 32.01
CA PRO A 654 -0.40 24.38 32.09
C PRO A 654 -1.35 23.38 31.38
N LYS A 655 -2.54 23.26 31.91
CA LYS A 655 -3.68 22.72 31.15
C LYS A 655 -4.28 23.86 30.34
N VAL A 656 -4.24 23.75 29.02
CA VAL A 656 -4.65 24.82 28.10
C VAL A 656 -5.64 24.30 27.10
N SER A 657 -6.71 25.05 26.87
CA SER A 657 -7.63 24.79 25.76
C SER A 657 -8.05 26.10 25.11
N ILE A 658 -8.31 26.06 23.83
CA ILE A 658 -8.87 27.17 23.05
C ILE A 658 -10.35 26.86 22.84
N ALA A 659 -11.20 27.70 23.39
CA ALA A 659 -12.66 27.50 23.34
C ALA A 659 -13.18 27.61 21.89
N LYS A 660 -14.40 27.15 21.69
CA LYS A 660 -15.17 27.37 20.46
C LYS A 660 -15.17 28.86 20.11
N GLY A 661 -14.94 29.21 18.84
CA GLY A 661 -14.92 30.59 18.36
C GLY A 661 -13.70 31.43 18.79
N GLN A 662 -12.80 30.89 19.61
CA GLN A 662 -11.55 31.56 19.98
C GLN A 662 -10.38 31.03 19.10
N ASP A 663 -9.41 31.87 18.83
CA ASP A 663 -8.27 31.58 17.96
C ASP A 663 -6.90 31.67 18.64
N SER A 664 -6.87 31.98 19.92
CA SER A 664 -5.62 32.18 20.65
C SER A 664 -5.72 31.87 22.13
N VAL A 665 -4.58 31.58 22.75
CA VAL A 665 -4.41 31.41 24.18
C VAL A 665 -2.95 31.60 24.55
N VAL A 666 -2.68 31.94 25.81
CA VAL A 666 -1.30 32.00 26.34
C VAL A 666 -1.08 30.85 27.30
N ALA A 667 -0.14 29.96 26.95
CA ALA A 667 0.33 28.89 27.83
C ALA A 667 1.43 29.42 28.76
N ARG A 668 1.33 29.05 30.04
CA ARG A 668 2.22 29.52 31.09
C ARG A 668 2.95 28.35 31.72
N PHE A 669 4.27 28.32 31.53
CA PHE A 669 5.16 27.34 32.15
C PHE A 669 5.86 27.97 33.34
N TYR A 670 6.08 27.22 34.41
CA TYR A 670 6.93 27.65 35.52
C TYR A 670 8.07 26.67 35.72
N PHE A 671 9.30 27.20 35.56
CA PHE A 671 10.55 26.47 35.71
C PHE A 671 11.02 26.56 37.17
N LYS A 672 10.81 25.51 37.96
CA LYS A 672 11.21 25.50 39.39
C LYS A 672 12.70 25.65 39.56
N ASP A 673 13.16 25.96 40.77
CA ASP A 673 14.56 26.19 41.12
C ASP A 673 15.49 24.98 40.99
N ASN A 674 14.93 23.79 40.85
CA ASN A 674 15.61 22.51 40.71
C ASN A 674 15.47 21.90 39.32
N VAL A 675 15.03 22.65 38.32
CA VAL A 675 15.03 22.20 36.92
C VAL A 675 16.45 22.04 36.42
N ALA A 676 16.74 20.97 35.70
CA ALA A 676 18.07 20.78 35.11
C ALA A 676 18.39 21.90 34.09
N THR A 677 19.60 22.46 34.18
CA THR A 677 20.07 23.46 33.23
C THR A 677 20.46 22.85 31.88
N GLY A 678 20.41 23.65 30.81
CA GLY A 678 20.77 23.25 29.46
C GLY A 678 19.60 23.28 28.47
N PRO A 679 19.85 22.85 27.23
CA PRO A 679 18.84 22.85 26.18
C PRO A 679 17.81 21.75 26.39
N SER A 680 16.56 22.06 26.09
CA SER A 680 15.43 21.14 26.02
C SER A 680 14.48 21.54 24.90
N THR A 681 13.63 20.64 24.46
CA THR A 681 12.66 20.89 23.41
C THR A 681 11.25 20.65 23.95
N LEU A 682 10.45 21.71 23.98
CA LEU A 682 9.02 21.60 24.28
C LEU A 682 8.29 21.22 22.98
N LEU A 683 7.62 20.10 23.01
CA LEU A 683 6.75 19.64 21.95
C LEU A 683 5.31 20.02 22.30
N MET A 684 4.61 20.62 21.36
CA MET A 684 3.21 21.03 21.50
C MET A 684 2.36 20.32 20.48
N TYR A 685 1.22 19.81 20.91
CA TYR A 685 0.22 19.29 20.00
C TYR A 685 -1.19 19.73 20.43
N ALA A 686 -2.06 19.84 19.44
CA ALA A 686 -3.45 20.14 19.63
C ALA A 686 -4.31 18.90 19.40
N THR A 687 -5.35 18.72 20.20
CA THR A 687 -6.32 17.62 20.03
C THR A 687 -7.73 18.19 19.93
N ALA A 688 -8.52 17.64 19.00
CA ALA A 688 -9.93 18.00 18.81
C ALA A 688 -10.69 16.82 18.21
N GLN A 689 -12.03 16.83 18.37
CA GLN A 689 -12.92 15.94 17.63
C GLN A 689 -13.33 16.63 16.33
N VAL A 690 -12.92 16.06 15.20
CA VAL A 690 -13.21 16.63 13.87
C VAL A 690 -14.10 15.67 13.08
N PRO A 691 -15.21 16.15 12.48
CA PRO A 691 -16.00 15.32 11.60
C PRO A 691 -15.24 15.05 10.30
N TYR A 692 -15.07 13.78 9.96
CA TYR A 692 -14.41 13.30 8.76
C TYR A 692 -15.38 12.49 7.91
N LYS A 693 -15.55 12.88 6.64
CA LYS A 693 -16.23 12.04 5.64
C LYS A 693 -15.29 10.89 5.24
N ARG A 694 -15.85 9.70 5.22
CA ARG A 694 -15.15 8.51 4.73
C ARG A 694 -15.49 8.30 3.26
N ASN A 695 -14.52 7.85 2.45
CA ASN A 695 -14.72 7.52 1.03
C ASN A 695 -15.52 8.56 0.21
N PRO A 696 -15.22 9.87 0.28
CA PRO A 696 -16.01 10.90 -0.40
C PRO A 696 -16.05 10.70 -1.92
N TRP A 697 -14.97 10.26 -2.54
CA TRP A 697 -14.93 10.01 -3.98
C TRP A 697 -15.78 8.81 -4.43
N GLN A 698 -16.08 7.86 -3.53
CA GLN A 698 -17.01 6.77 -3.86
C GLN A 698 -18.43 7.30 -4.09
N VAL A 699 -18.83 8.37 -3.39
CA VAL A 699 -20.09 9.06 -3.64
C VAL A 699 -20.07 9.74 -5.00
N ASP A 700 -19.01 10.50 -5.30
CA ASP A 700 -18.86 11.18 -6.58
C ASP A 700 -18.88 10.20 -7.74
N ARG A 701 -18.19 9.09 -7.59
CA ARG A 701 -18.14 8.00 -8.56
C ARG A 701 -19.50 7.31 -8.74
N ALA A 702 -20.18 6.99 -7.63
CA ALA A 702 -21.52 6.42 -7.69
C ALA A 702 -22.49 7.36 -8.42
N ASN A 703 -22.38 8.67 -8.19
CA ASN A 703 -23.16 9.68 -8.90
C ASN A 703 -22.83 9.75 -10.40
N GLN A 704 -21.55 9.63 -10.80
CA GLN A 704 -21.16 9.54 -12.20
C GLN A 704 -21.74 8.31 -12.89
N VAL A 705 -21.65 7.14 -12.24
CA VAL A 705 -22.26 5.90 -12.75
C VAL A 705 -23.78 6.04 -12.87
N ALA A 706 -24.43 6.69 -11.92
CA ALA A 706 -25.87 6.95 -11.98
C ALA A 706 -26.25 7.88 -13.14
N ALA A 707 -25.46 8.94 -13.37
CA ALA A 707 -25.65 9.83 -14.52
C ALA A 707 -25.47 9.10 -15.86
N GLN A 708 -24.46 8.27 -16.00
CA GLN A 708 -24.22 7.43 -17.19
C GLN A 708 -25.36 6.44 -17.43
N ALA A 709 -25.86 5.80 -16.37
CA ALA A 709 -26.99 4.90 -16.47
C ALA A 709 -28.29 5.63 -16.90
N GLU A 710 -28.47 6.86 -16.47
CA GLU A 710 -29.59 7.70 -16.90
C GLU A 710 -29.47 8.11 -18.37
N GLU A 711 -28.31 8.51 -18.85
CA GLU A 711 -28.07 8.76 -20.28
C GLU A 711 -28.26 7.51 -21.13
N GLY A 712 -27.77 6.37 -20.68
CA GLY A 712 -27.99 5.07 -21.33
C GLY A 712 -29.47 4.71 -21.44
N LEU A 713 -30.26 5.01 -20.42
CA LEU A 713 -31.71 4.81 -20.46
C LEU A 713 -32.38 5.73 -21.49
N LYS A 714 -32.04 7.02 -21.53
CA LYS A 714 -32.53 7.97 -22.54
C LYS A 714 -32.22 7.54 -23.96
N ALA A 715 -30.96 7.12 -24.22
CA ALA A 715 -30.56 6.62 -25.52
C ALA A 715 -31.30 5.33 -25.93
N SER A 716 -31.51 4.41 -25.00
CA SER A 716 -32.28 3.18 -25.24
C SER A 716 -33.75 3.49 -25.51
N ALA A 717 -34.36 4.43 -24.79
CA ALA A 717 -35.74 4.86 -25.05
C ALA A 717 -35.90 5.51 -26.43
N GLN A 718 -34.95 6.37 -26.83
CA GLN A 718 -34.93 6.93 -28.20
C GLN A 718 -34.82 5.86 -29.30
N SER A 719 -34.03 4.82 -29.04
CA SER A 719 -33.91 3.69 -30.00
C SER A 719 -35.20 2.93 -30.16
N VAL A 720 -36.02 2.79 -29.12
CA VAL A 720 -37.38 2.21 -29.21
C VAL A 720 -38.30 3.07 -30.08
N VAL A 721 -38.29 4.40 -29.87
CA VAL A 721 -39.10 5.30 -30.68
C VAL A 721 -38.72 5.22 -32.16
N ALA A 722 -37.43 5.20 -32.46
CA ALA A 722 -36.95 5.05 -33.84
C ALA A 722 -37.33 3.67 -34.48
N ALA A 723 -37.15 2.59 -33.71
CA ALA A 723 -37.52 1.25 -34.17
C ALA A 723 -39.03 1.08 -34.40
N ARG A 724 -39.85 1.70 -33.54
CA ARG A 724 -41.32 1.73 -33.71
C ARG A 724 -41.74 2.51 -34.94
N ALA A 725 -41.22 3.70 -35.15
CA ALA A 725 -41.48 4.50 -36.33
C ALA A 725 -41.10 3.76 -37.62
N ALA A 726 -39.97 3.04 -37.62
CA ALA A 726 -39.55 2.21 -38.74
C ALA A 726 -40.48 1.03 -38.98
N ALA A 727 -40.99 0.36 -37.94
CA ALA A 727 -41.95 -0.72 -38.06
C ALA A 727 -43.29 -0.27 -38.58
N GLU A 728 -43.80 0.87 -38.10
CA GLU A 728 -45.06 1.50 -38.57
C GLU A 728 -44.95 1.96 -40.04
N SER A 729 -43.83 2.62 -40.42
CA SER A 729 -43.57 3.02 -41.81
C SER A 729 -43.49 1.81 -42.76
N ASN A 730 -42.81 0.74 -42.37
CA ASN A 730 -42.74 -0.50 -43.15
C ASN A 730 -44.11 -1.19 -43.29
N ALA A 731 -44.93 -1.19 -42.21
CA ALA A 731 -46.28 -1.73 -42.24
C ALA A 731 -47.20 -0.97 -43.18
N ALA A 732 -47.17 0.38 -43.14
CA ALA A 732 -47.94 1.25 -44.06
C ALA A 732 -47.57 0.96 -45.51
N LYS A 733 -46.30 0.77 -45.82
CA LYS A 733 -45.84 0.42 -47.17
C LYS A 733 -46.29 -0.95 -47.68
N VAL A 734 -46.50 -1.92 -46.79
CA VAL A 734 -47.14 -3.20 -47.14
C VAL A 734 -48.57 -3.00 -47.59
N VAL A 735 -49.33 -2.16 -46.86
CA VAL A 735 -50.73 -1.86 -47.22
C VAL A 735 -50.80 -1.16 -48.58
N GLU A 736 -49.97 -0.18 -48.86
CA GLU A 736 -49.86 0.52 -50.15
C GLU A 736 -49.61 -0.46 -51.29
N LEU A 737 -48.56 -1.31 -51.14
CA LEU A 737 -48.18 -2.26 -52.16
C LEU A 737 -49.28 -3.37 -52.38
N ALA A 738 -49.96 -3.75 -51.32
CA ALA A 738 -51.06 -4.70 -51.37
C ALA A 738 -52.26 -4.12 -52.16
N ASN A 739 -52.57 -2.84 -51.93
CA ASN A 739 -53.63 -2.15 -52.66
C ASN A 739 -53.24 -2.00 -54.14
N MET A 740 -51.98 -1.68 -54.46
CA MET A 740 -51.48 -1.61 -55.82
C MET A 740 -51.55 -3.00 -56.50
N LEU A 741 -51.17 -4.06 -55.84
CA LEU A 741 -51.29 -5.44 -56.33
C LEU A 741 -52.73 -5.80 -56.64
N LYS A 742 -53.68 -5.50 -55.75
CA LYS A 742 -55.12 -5.73 -55.95
C LYS A 742 -55.63 -5.01 -57.18
N THR A 743 -55.19 -3.75 -57.38
CA THR A 743 -55.55 -3.00 -58.60
C THR A 743 -55.01 -3.63 -59.90
N LEU A 744 -53.75 -4.10 -59.86
CA LEU A 744 -53.16 -4.80 -61.02
C LEU A 744 -53.86 -6.14 -61.33
N GLU A 745 -54.25 -6.90 -60.32
CA GLU A 745 -55.00 -8.13 -60.45
C GLU A 745 -56.36 -7.88 -61.05
N GLN A 746 -57.07 -6.81 -60.65
CA GLN A 746 -58.36 -6.41 -61.28
C GLN A 746 -58.18 -5.99 -62.75
N GLN A 747 -57.11 -5.23 -63.02
CA GLN A 747 -56.80 -4.88 -64.42
C GLN A 747 -56.44 -6.10 -65.27
N LEU A 748 -55.75 -7.06 -64.77
CA LEU A 748 -55.45 -8.31 -65.46
C LEU A 748 -56.73 -9.09 -65.80
N VAL A 749 -57.68 -9.25 -64.86
CA VAL A 749 -58.98 -9.86 -65.12
C VAL A 749 -59.71 -9.14 -66.19
N THR A 750 -59.74 -7.80 -66.19
CA THR A 750 -60.42 -7.03 -67.28
C THR A 750 -59.72 -7.25 -68.62
N GLN A 751 -58.37 -7.26 -68.63
CA GLN A 751 -57.62 -7.49 -69.89
C GLN A 751 -57.78 -8.90 -70.44
N GLN A 752 -57.83 -9.90 -69.61
CA GLN A 752 -58.10 -11.29 -69.99
C GLN A 752 -59.53 -11.46 -70.56
N ALA A 753 -60.54 -10.80 -69.95
CA ALA A 753 -61.90 -10.78 -70.48
C ALA A 753 -61.96 -10.10 -71.90
N SER A 754 -61.20 -8.98 -72.05
CA SER A 754 -61.07 -8.31 -73.33
C SER A 754 -60.43 -9.20 -74.43
N GLU A 755 -59.39 -9.95 -74.07
CA GLU A 755 -58.73 -10.89 -74.97
C GLU A 755 -59.68 -12.02 -75.33
N LEU A 756 -60.38 -12.59 -74.34
CA LEU A 756 -61.36 -13.67 -74.59
C LEU A 756 -62.54 -13.21 -75.56
N ALA A 757 -63.00 -11.96 -75.26
CA ALA A 757 -64.06 -11.38 -76.17
C ALA A 757 -63.57 -11.19 -77.63
N THR A 758 -62.31 -10.61 -77.77
CA THR A 758 -61.70 -10.46 -79.07
C THR A 758 -61.45 -11.81 -79.81
N GLN A 759 -61.02 -12.83 -79.06
CA GLN A 759 -60.92 -14.23 -79.60
C GLN A 759 -62.24 -14.79 -80.04
N ALA A 760 -63.31 -14.53 -79.31
CA ALA A 760 -64.68 -14.98 -79.69
C ALA A 760 -65.14 -14.22 -81.00
N GLU A 761 -64.89 -12.95 -81.12
CA GLU A 761 -65.15 -12.18 -82.32
C GLU A 761 -64.34 -12.69 -83.54
N LEU A 762 -63.06 -13.03 -83.33
CA LEU A 762 -62.21 -13.61 -84.36
C LEU A 762 -62.75 -14.93 -84.84
N LYS A 763 -63.18 -15.83 -83.98
CA LYS A 763 -63.76 -17.10 -84.29
C LYS A 763 -65.03 -16.94 -85.10
N LYS A 764 -65.88 -16.00 -84.73
CA LYS A 764 -67.09 -15.63 -85.49
C LYS A 764 -66.79 -15.10 -86.86
N ALA A 765 -65.79 -14.21 -87.01
CA ALA A 765 -65.36 -13.69 -88.25
C ALA A 765 -64.74 -14.75 -89.20
N ILE A 766 -63.97 -15.73 -88.64
CA ILE A 766 -63.40 -16.84 -89.38
C ILE A 766 -64.54 -17.74 -89.96
N ALA A 767 -65.52 -18.03 -89.09
CA ALA A 767 -66.72 -18.82 -89.59
C ALA A 767 -67.51 -18.12 -90.68
N GLY A 768 -67.73 -16.81 -90.47
CA GLY A 768 -68.34 -15.95 -91.47
C GLY A 768 -67.55 -15.90 -92.78
N GLN A 769 -66.22 -15.79 -92.75
CA GLN A 769 -65.39 -15.84 -93.97
C GLN A 769 -65.38 -17.18 -94.62
N ALA A 770 -65.45 -18.30 -93.91
CA ALA A 770 -65.52 -19.63 -94.41
C ALA A 770 -66.85 -19.83 -95.15
N ASP A 771 -67.97 -19.34 -94.53
CA ASP A 771 -69.32 -19.42 -95.26
C ASP A 771 -69.41 -18.53 -96.48
N ALA A 772 -68.88 -17.34 -96.44
CA ALA A 772 -68.78 -16.43 -97.57
C ALA A 772 -67.93 -17.04 -98.69
N ASN A 773 -66.79 -17.71 -98.32
CA ASN A 773 -65.99 -18.42 -99.35
C ASN A 773 -66.70 -19.59 -99.96
N LYS A 774 -67.50 -20.33 -99.21
CA LYS A 774 -68.37 -21.44 -99.78
C LYS A 774 -69.39 -20.87 -100.71
N GLN A 775 -70.04 -19.76 -100.32
CA GLN A 775 -71.03 -19.14 -101.24
C GLN A 775 -70.39 -18.62 -102.54
N LEU A 776 -69.15 -17.97 -102.42
CA LEU A 776 -68.41 -17.55 -103.57
C LEU A 776 -68.01 -18.69 -104.48
N VAL A 777 -67.53 -19.83 -103.93
CA VAL A 777 -67.21 -21.07 -104.68
C VAL A 777 -68.44 -21.58 -105.39
N ALA A 778 -69.56 -21.65 -104.67
CA ALA A 778 -70.82 -22.09 -105.27
C ALA A 778 -71.31 -21.22 -106.40
N LEU A 779 -71.13 -19.89 -106.28
CA LEU A 779 -71.44 -18.94 -107.36
C LEU A 779 -70.47 -19.07 -108.49
N GLN A 780 -69.13 -19.20 -108.25
CA GLN A 780 -68.16 -19.49 -109.31
C GLN A 780 -68.39 -20.79 -110.08
N VAL A 781 -68.87 -21.85 -109.39
CA VAL A 781 -69.29 -23.10 -110.06
C VAL A 781 -70.49 -22.84 -110.97
N LYS A 782 -71.52 -22.09 -110.49
CA LYS A 782 -72.64 -21.68 -111.29
C LYS A 782 -72.23 -20.85 -112.49
N LEU A 783 -71.30 -19.89 -112.31
CA LEU A 783 -70.72 -19.05 -113.36
C LEU A 783 -69.96 -19.91 -114.39
N SER A 784 -69.14 -20.86 -113.97
CA SER A 784 -68.41 -21.78 -114.84
C SER A 784 -69.33 -22.73 -115.59
N ALA A 785 -70.38 -23.14 -114.92
CA ALA A 785 -71.45 -23.96 -115.60
C ALA A 785 -72.18 -23.17 -116.64
N ALA A 786 -72.47 -21.89 -116.38
CA ALA A 786 -73.17 -21.04 -117.39
C ALA A 786 -72.20 -20.69 -118.51
N VAL A 787 -70.88 -20.66 -118.31
CA VAL A 787 -69.90 -20.47 -119.39
C VAL A 787 -69.62 -21.67 -120.27
N SER A 788 -69.86 -22.93 -119.69
CA SER A 788 -69.56 -24.17 -120.37
C SER A 788 -70.76 -24.80 -121.15
N GLU A 789 -71.92 -24.18 -121.04
CA GLU A 789 -73.05 -24.54 -121.88
C GLU A 789 -72.88 -24.38 -123.38
N LYS A 790 -72.62 -25.45 -124.11
CA LYS A 790 -72.50 -25.36 -125.59
C LYS A 790 -73.84 -24.94 -126.17
N THR A 791 -73.85 -23.86 -126.83
CA THR A 791 -74.99 -23.21 -127.50
C THR A 791 -75.59 -24.03 -128.56
N PRO A 792 -76.92 -24.49 -128.50
CA PRO A 792 -77.64 -24.96 -129.64
C PRO A 792 -78.02 -23.71 -130.56
N LYS A 793 -78.09 -23.93 -131.78
CA LYS A 793 -78.58 -23.04 -132.76
C LYS A 793 -79.99 -22.52 -132.48
N ASN A 794 -80.14 -21.32 -132.19
CA ASN A 794 -81.32 -20.55 -131.92
C ASN A 794 -81.52 -20.02 -130.51
N VAL A 795 -80.52 -19.52 -129.87
CA VAL A 795 -80.69 -18.84 -128.58
C VAL A 795 -80.36 -17.31 -128.78
N ASN A 796 -81.24 -16.54 -128.22
CA ASN A 796 -81.12 -15.15 -128.27
C ASN A 796 -79.78 -14.70 -127.46
N VAL A 797 -78.77 -14.33 -128.14
CA VAL A 797 -77.41 -13.93 -127.65
C VAL A 797 -77.47 -12.90 -126.52
N ASP A 798 -78.45 -12.04 -126.63
CA ASP A 798 -78.67 -10.94 -125.68
C ASP A 798 -79.05 -11.53 -124.27
N ASN A 799 -79.88 -12.60 -124.23
CA ASN A 799 -80.21 -13.26 -122.94
C ASN A 799 -79.03 -14.02 -122.34
N ALA A 800 -78.26 -14.70 -123.20
CA ALA A 800 -77.07 -15.40 -122.71
C ALA A 800 -76.00 -14.43 -122.10
N ILE A 801 -75.82 -13.33 -122.82
CA ILE A 801 -74.92 -12.21 -122.33
C ILE A 801 -75.46 -11.54 -121.04
N LYS A 802 -76.76 -11.34 -120.95
CA LYS A 802 -77.45 -10.84 -119.76
C LYS A 802 -77.22 -11.80 -118.52
N ASN A 803 -77.54 -13.13 -118.72
CA ASN A 803 -77.34 -14.12 -117.71
C ASN A 803 -75.87 -14.23 -117.24
N LEU A 804 -74.91 -14.17 -118.17
CA LEU A 804 -73.52 -14.19 -117.87
C LEU A 804 -73.13 -12.89 -117.18
N ARG A 805 -73.64 -11.73 -117.56
CA ARG A 805 -73.41 -10.50 -116.83
C ARG A 805 -74.04 -10.45 -115.48
N GLU A 806 -75.22 -10.97 -115.24
CA GLU A 806 -75.90 -11.12 -113.99
C GLU A 806 -75.09 -12.05 -113.05
N ALA A 807 -74.66 -13.21 -113.61
CA ALA A 807 -73.86 -14.17 -112.82
C ALA A 807 -72.52 -13.64 -112.48
N THR A 808 -71.86 -12.89 -113.35
CA THR A 808 -70.54 -12.11 -113.08
C THR A 808 -70.76 -11.04 -112.07
N LEU A 809 -71.87 -10.37 -112.14
CA LEU A 809 -72.22 -9.36 -111.09
C LEU A 809 -72.42 -10.01 -109.73
N ALA A 810 -73.20 -11.14 -109.73
CA ALA A 810 -73.43 -11.91 -108.43
C ALA A 810 -72.12 -12.42 -107.82
N VAL A 811 -71.17 -12.87 -108.70
CA VAL A 811 -69.85 -13.32 -108.22
C VAL A 811 -69.05 -12.16 -107.62
N ASN A 812 -69.08 -11.03 -108.31
CA ASN A 812 -68.35 -9.81 -107.83
C ASN A 812 -69.04 -9.27 -106.54
N GLU A 813 -70.34 -9.25 -106.49
CA GLU A 813 -71.05 -8.88 -105.23
C GLU A 813 -70.78 -9.84 -104.06
N ALA A 814 -70.71 -11.15 -104.34
CA ALA A 814 -70.35 -12.12 -103.33
C ALA A 814 -68.91 -12.06 -102.90
N ALA A 815 -67.98 -11.55 -103.72
CA ALA A 815 -66.59 -11.36 -103.42
C ALA A 815 -66.36 -10.18 -102.43
N ARG A 816 -67.16 -9.10 -102.42
CA ARG A 816 -67.06 -7.89 -101.56
C ARG A 816 -67.06 -8.25 -100.03
N PRO A 817 -68.05 -9.01 -99.57
CA PRO A 817 -68.07 -9.40 -98.13
C PRO A 817 -66.86 -10.16 -97.75
N ILE A 818 -66.23 -10.97 -98.61
CA ILE A 818 -65.00 -11.73 -98.30
C ILE A 818 -63.83 -10.80 -98.15
N ALA A 819 -63.73 -9.76 -98.98
CA ALA A 819 -62.66 -8.76 -98.78
C ALA A 819 -62.84 -8.01 -97.46
N ASP A 820 -64.09 -7.58 -97.17
CA ASP A 820 -64.41 -6.93 -95.89
C ASP A 820 -64.15 -7.85 -94.63
N LEU A 821 -64.51 -9.09 -94.70
CA LEU A 821 -64.25 -10.07 -93.70
C LEU A 821 -62.76 -10.39 -93.56
N SER A 822 -61.96 -10.39 -94.61
CA SER A 822 -60.51 -10.53 -94.59
C SER A 822 -59.84 -9.32 -93.96
N ALA A 823 -60.28 -8.08 -94.22
CA ALA A 823 -59.80 -6.87 -93.59
C ALA A 823 -60.13 -6.85 -92.10
N LYS A 824 -61.40 -7.32 -91.76
CA LYS A 824 -61.83 -7.44 -90.38
C LYS A 824 -61.03 -8.56 -89.60
N LEU A 825 -60.71 -9.68 -90.21
CA LEU A 825 -59.91 -10.75 -89.71
C LEU A 825 -58.47 -10.24 -89.37
N LYS A 826 -57.83 -9.51 -90.35
CA LYS A 826 -56.54 -8.96 -90.13
C LYS A 826 -56.50 -7.97 -88.95
N THR A 827 -57.57 -7.17 -88.80
CA THR A 827 -57.72 -6.21 -87.71
C THR A 827 -57.88 -6.89 -86.37
N LEU A 828 -58.74 -7.95 -86.32
CA LEU A 828 -58.93 -8.73 -85.11
C LEU A 828 -57.70 -9.54 -84.68
N THR A 829 -56.97 -10.12 -85.63
CA THR A 829 -55.70 -10.77 -85.40
C THR A 829 -54.66 -9.78 -84.78
N LYS A 830 -54.56 -8.52 -85.26
CA LYS A 830 -53.73 -7.48 -84.66
C LYS A 830 -54.21 -7.13 -83.28
N LYS A 831 -55.50 -7.02 -83.02
CA LYS A 831 -56.07 -6.76 -81.68
C LYS A 831 -55.76 -7.86 -80.69
N ILE A 832 -55.85 -9.14 -81.08
CA ILE A 832 -55.54 -10.31 -80.32
C ILE A 832 -54.05 -10.29 -79.92
N ALA A 833 -53.16 -10.03 -80.89
CA ALA A 833 -51.73 -9.89 -80.63
C ALA A 833 -51.44 -8.78 -79.61
N ALA A 834 -52.12 -7.66 -79.73
CA ALA A 834 -51.99 -6.55 -78.77
C ALA A 834 -52.54 -6.91 -77.37
N ASN A 835 -53.69 -7.55 -77.35
CA ASN A 835 -54.33 -8.04 -76.09
C ASN A 835 -53.46 -9.10 -75.41
N LYS A 836 -52.92 -10.08 -76.15
CA LYS A 836 -51.97 -11.05 -75.59
C LYS A 836 -50.70 -10.40 -75.00
N LYS A 837 -50.14 -9.44 -75.68
CA LYS A 837 -49.02 -8.68 -75.18
C LYS A 837 -49.41 -7.96 -73.91
N ALA A 838 -50.51 -7.26 -73.85
CA ALA A 838 -50.97 -6.50 -72.70
C ALA A 838 -51.26 -7.46 -71.51
N VAL A 839 -51.78 -8.65 -71.73
CA VAL A 839 -51.97 -9.72 -70.69
C VAL A 839 -50.58 -10.16 -70.15
N ALA A 840 -49.59 -10.40 -71.02
CA ALA A 840 -48.25 -10.79 -70.64
C ALA A 840 -47.55 -9.73 -69.81
N ASP A 841 -47.60 -8.47 -70.29
CA ASP A 841 -47.01 -7.32 -69.59
C ASP A 841 -47.61 -7.14 -68.18
N ARG A 842 -48.96 -7.26 -68.07
CA ARG A 842 -49.68 -7.16 -66.82
C ARG A 842 -49.41 -8.34 -65.90
N THR A 843 -49.18 -9.56 -66.39
CA THR A 843 -48.78 -10.72 -65.62
C THR A 843 -47.37 -10.53 -65.05
N LEU A 844 -46.47 -9.89 -65.82
CA LEU A 844 -45.12 -9.53 -65.32
C LEU A 844 -45.20 -8.47 -64.21
N ASP A 845 -46.01 -7.40 -64.42
CA ASP A 845 -46.24 -6.39 -63.37
C ASP A 845 -46.74 -6.97 -62.07
N ILE A 846 -47.68 -7.90 -62.09
CA ILE A 846 -48.23 -8.60 -60.93
C ILE A 846 -47.14 -9.46 -60.22
N THR A 847 -46.30 -10.11 -61.01
CA THR A 847 -45.21 -10.93 -60.47
C THR A 847 -44.20 -10.06 -59.73
N GLN A 848 -43.87 -8.90 -60.32
CA GLN A 848 -43.00 -7.93 -59.69
C GLN A 848 -43.64 -7.33 -58.43
N ALA A 849 -44.92 -6.97 -58.48
CA ALA A 849 -45.65 -6.46 -57.31
C ALA A 849 -45.73 -7.47 -56.16
N LYS A 850 -46.00 -8.75 -56.46
CA LYS A 850 -45.98 -9.84 -55.46
C LYS A 850 -44.62 -9.99 -54.79
N SER A 851 -43.52 -9.92 -55.58
CA SER A 851 -42.16 -9.92 -55.07
C SER A 851 -41.89 -8.71 -54.19
N ALA A 852 -42.37 -7.52 -54.55
CA ALA A 852 -42.22 -6.29 -53.75
C ALA A 852 -42.98 -6.39 -52.44
N VAL A 853 -44.19 -6.93 -52.39
CA VAL A 853 -44.96 -7.15 -51.16
C VAL A 853 -44.23 -8.15 -50.24
N ALA A 854 -43.74 -9.28 -50.79
CA ALA A 854 -43.02 -10.28 -49.99
C ALA A 854 -41.74 -9.69 -49.38
N LYS A 855 -40.95 -8.94 -50.16
CA LYS A 855 -39.73 -8.23 -49.63
C LYS A 855 -40.10 -7.26 -48.53
N GLN A 856 -41.18 -6.51 -48.70
CA GLN A 856 -41.59 -5.51 -47.70
C GLN A 856 -42.15 -6.18 -46.40
N GLN A 857 -42.79 -7.35 -46.50
CA GLN A 857 -43.21 -8.15 -45.33
C GLN A 857 -41.98 -8.62 -44.52
N ILE A 858 -40.92 -9.09 -45.19
CA ILE A 858 -39.65 -9.43 -44.49
C ILE A 858 -39.07 -8.20 -43.74
N ARG A 859 -39.15 -7.02 -44.33
CA ARG A 859 -38.73 -5.79 -43.64
C ARG A 859 -39.57 -5.45 -42.41
N VAL A 860 -40.88 -5.70 -42.47
CA VAL A 860 -41.76 -5.54 -41.30
C VAL A 860 -41.35 -6.48 -40.16
N GLU A 861 -41.12 -7.75 -40.50
CA GLU A 861 -40.72 -8.74 -39.45
C GLU A 861 -39.34 -8.40 -38.88
N THR A 862 -38.40 -7.93 -39.69
CA THR A 862 -37.11 -7.49 -39.24
C THR A 862 -37.23 -6.26 -38.33
N ALA A 863 -38.06 -5.29 -38.67
CA ALA A 863 -38.31 -4.08 -37.87
C ALA A 863 -39.01 -4.44 -36.53
N LYS A 864 -39.94 -5.37 -36.50
CA LYS A 864 -40.57 -5.88 -35.26
C LYS A 864 -39.54 -6.54 -34.32
N LYS A 865 -38.63 -7.35 -34.87
CA LYS A 865 -37.55 -7.95 -34.09
C LYS A 865 -36.60 -6.88 -33.53
N ALA A 866 -36.25 -5.86 -34.31
CA ALA A 866 -35.44 -4.73 -33.86
C ALA A 866 -36.13 -3.94 -32.75
N MET A 867 -37.44 -3.72 -32.84
CA MET A 867 -38.21 -3.06 -31.78
C MET A 867 -38.22 -3.89 -30.48
N ALA A 868 -38.46 -5.18 -30.54
CA ALA A 868 -38.41 -6.06 -29.36
C ALA A 868 -37.00 -6.06 -28.70
N ALA A 869 -35.93 -6.04 -29.51
CA ALA A 869 -34.56 -5.94 -29.01
C ALA A 869 -34.27 -4.58 -28.36
N ALA A 870 -34.83 -3.51 -28.91
CA ALA A 870 -34.71 -2.18 -28.30
C ALA A 870 -35.46 -2.09 -26.97
N GLU A 871 -36.68 -2.64 -26.88
CA GLU A 871 -37.46 -2.71 -25.63
C GLU A 871 -36.74 -3.54 -24.54
N ALA A 872 -36.08 -4.65 -24.92
CA ALA A 872 -35.27 -5.44 -23.99
C ALA A 872 -34.08 -4.62 -23.47
N LYS A 873 -33.43 -3.81 -24.31
CA LYS A 873 -32.37 -2.87 -23.89
C LYS A 873 -32.88 -1.81 -22.91
N VAL A 874 -34.08 -1.28 -23.07
CA VAL A 874 -34.68 -0.35 -22.12
C VAL A 874 -34.83 -1.01 -20.74
N LYS A 875 -35.37 -2.25 -20.66
CA LYS A 875 -35.50 -2.97 -19.40
C LYS A 875 -34.15 -3.18 -18.69
N LEU A 876 -33.11 -3.51 -19.46
CA LEU A 876 -31.74 -3.62 -18.91
C LEU A 876 -31.22 -2.26 -18.40
N ALA A 877 -31.44 -1.19 -19.14
CA ALA A 877 -31.04 0.17 -18.75
C ALA A 877 -31.82 0.66 -17.52
N GLU A 878 -33.09 0.34 -17.37
CA GLU A 878 -33.88 0.62 -16.15
C GLU A 878 -33.32 -0.12 -14.93
N ALA A 879 -32.97 -1.39 -15.09
CA ALA A 879 -32.35 -2.19 -14.04
C ALA A 879 -30.96 -1.60 -13.64
N ALA A 880 -30.17 -1.18 -14.62
CA ALA A 880 -28.88 -0.52 -14.39
C ALA A 880 -29.04 0.81 -13.66
N LYS A 881 -30.01 1.65 -14.05
CA LYS A 881 -30.33 2.91 -13.35
C LYS A 881 -30.74 2.67 -11.90
N LYS A 882 -31.56 1.65 -11.63
CA LYS A 882 -31.94 1.30 -10.26
C LYS A 882 -30.74 0.82 -9.44
N ALA A 883 -29.93 -0.07 -9.98
CA ALA A 883 -28.70 -0.55 -9.31
C ALA A 883 -27.72 0.60 -9.02
N ALA A 884 -27.55 1.54 -9.95
CA ALA A 884 -26.73 2.71 -9.78
C ALA A 884 -27.26 3.64 -8.66
N ALA A 885 -28.57 3.88 -8.61
CA ALA A 885 -29.20 4.65 -7.54
C ALA A 885 -29.04 3.99 -6.15
N ASP A 886 -29.16 2.66 -6.08
CA ASP A 886 -28.91 1.91 -4.83
C ASP A 886 -27.41 1.99 -4.42
N SER A 887 -26.51 2.00 -5.40
CA SER A 887 -25.09 2.22 -5.16
C SER A 887 -24.78 3.61 -4.59
N VAL A 888 -25.45 4.66 -5.11
CA VAL A 888 -25.36 6.03 -4.55
C VAL A 888 -25.76 6.04 -3.09
N LYS A 889 -26.93 5.48 -2.74
CA LYS A 889 -27.41 5.41 -1.35
C LYS A 889 -26.44 4.68 -0.42
N LYS A 890 -25.85 3.57 -0.89
CA LYS A 890 -24.83 2.84 -0.11
C LYS A 890 -23.55 3.66 0.08
N ALA A 891 -23.08 4.34 -0.97
CA ALA A 891 -21.91 5.20 -0.90
C ALA A 891 -22.14 6.39 0.05
N GLU A 892 -23.29 7.06 -0.01
CA GLU A 892 -23.68 8.13 0.91
C GLU A 892 -23.76 7.67 2.36
N ALA A 893 -24.33 6.49 2.60
CA ALA A 893 -24.39 5.90 3.94
C ALA A 893 -23.00 5.59 4.51
N ALA A 894 -22.11 5.07 3.68
CA ALA A 894 -20.70 4.79 4.03
C ALA A 894 -19.89 6.08 4.24
N ALA A 895 -20.20 7.14 3.51
CA ALA A 895 -19.52 8.43 3.57
C ALA A 895 -20.01 9.35 4.70
N LYS A 896 -21.00 8.94 5.51
CA LYS A 896 -21.47 9.75 6.63
C LYS A 896 -20.31 10.22 7.50
N PRO A 897 -20.24 11.50 7.86
CA PRO A 897 -19.20 12.03 8.72
C PRO A 897 -19.15 11.27 10.05
N GLN A 898 -17.96 10.85 10.44
CA GLN A 898 -17.68 10.29 11.75
C GLN A 898 -16.74 11.23 12.50
N ASN A 899 -17.05 11.51 13.77
CA ASN A 899 -16.15 12.27 14.60
C ASN A 899 -14.88 11.44 14.85
N LYS A 900 -13.77 11.96 14.41
CA LYS A 900 -12.44 11.41 14.68
C LYS A 900 -11.72 12.37 15.61
N ASN A 901 -11.12 11.83 16.63
CA ASN A 901 -10.19 12.59 17.43
C ASN A 901 -8.95 12.91 16.57
N VAL A 902 -8.58 14.12 16.42
CA VAL A 902 -7.45 14.58 15.61
C VAL A 902 -6.36 15.11 16.51
N ARG A 903 -5.13 14.68 16.28
CA ARG A 903 -3.95 15.25 16.90
C ARG A 903 -3.12 15.96 15.83
N THR A 904 -2.89 17.24 16.04
CA THR A 904 -2.05 18.08 15.19
C THR A 904 -0.84 18.54 15.97
N ILE A 905 0.32 18.46 15.37
CA ILE A 905 1.60 18.78 15.99
C ILE A 905 2.00 20.19 15.56
N ALA A 906 2.51 20.98 16.50
CA ALA A 906 3.07 22.27 16.21
C ALA A 906 4.60 22.20 16.05
N VAL A 907 5.17 23.23 15.46
CA VAL A 907 6.62 23.41 15.44
C VAL A 907 7.15 23.43 16.88
N PRO A 908 8.23 22.68 17.19
CA PRO A 908 8.76 22.61 18.55
C PRO A 908 9.38 23.95 19.01
N ILE A 909 9.38 24.15 20.33
CA ILE A 909 9.97 25.31 20.96
C ILE A 909 11.27 24.88 21.63
N ARG A 910 12.40 25.44 21.23
CA ARG A 910 13.69 25.22 21.90
C ARG A 910 13.75 26.09 23.15
N VAL A 911 13.97 25.48 24.33
CA VAL A 911 14.13 26.20 25.59
C VAL A 911 15.51 25.89 26.16
N VAL A 912 16.27 26.95 26.51
CA VAL A 912 17.54 26.82 27.23
C VAL A 912 17.31 27.27 28.65
N VAL A 913 17.49 26.37 29.61
CA VAL A 913 17.35 26.64 31.03
C VAL A 913 18.72 27.03 31.61
N HIS A 914 18.80 28.16 32.28
CA HIS A 914 19.98 28.67 32.95
C HIS A 914 19.83 28.64 34.45
N LEU A 915 20.97 28.73 35.17
CA LEU A 915 20.97 28.91 36.59
C LEU A 915 20.29 30.25 36.98
N THR A 916 19.55 30.24 38.11
CA THR A 916 18.96 31.44 38.66
C THR A 916 19.95 32.18 39.55
N PRO A 917 19.97 33.53 39.49
CA PRO A 917 20.79 34.34 40.45
C PRO A 917 20.19 34.35 41.86
N GLY A 918 18.92 34.02 42.04
CA GLY A 918 18.29 34.03 43.36
C GLY A 918 16.88 33.51 43.35
N LYS A 919 16.24 33.56 44.50
CA LYS A 919 14.80 33.27 44.67
C LYS A 919 14.18 34.42 45.44
N ILE A 920 13.06 34.95 44.95
CA ILE A 920 12.31 35.98 45.67
C ILE A 920 11.12 35.37 46.37
N THR A 921 10.81 35.90 47.55
CA THR A 921 9.61 35.60 48.31
C THR A 921 8.82 36.89 48.46
N VAL A 922 7.50 36.83 48.27
CA VAL A 922 6.65 37.99 48.23
C VAL A 922 5.59 37.90 49.34
N ALA A 923 5.62 38.91 50.24
CA ALA A 923 4.59 39.08 51.27
C ALA A 923 3.60 40.17 50.82
N VAL A 924 2.36 39.75 50.46
CA VAL A 924 1.35 40.64 50.01
C VAL A 924 0.38 40.85 51.19
N PRO A 925 0.23 42.08 51.71
CA PRO A 925 -0.67 42.40 52.83
C PRO A 925 -2.11 42.10 52.46
N GLY A 926 -2.95 41.76 53.48
CA GLY A 926 -4.38 41.52 53.29
C GLY A 926 -4.70 40.35 52.34
N GLY A 927 -3.81 39.35 52.20
CA GLY A 927 -4.02 38.24 51.29
C GLY A 927 -4.12 38.63 49.81
N GLY A 928 -3.57 39.79 49.44
CA GLY A 928 -3.58 40.29 48.04
C GLY A 928 -4.78 41.18 47.69
N ALA A 929 -5.69 41.50 48.62
CA ALA A 929 -6.81 42.38 48.40
C ALA A 929 -6.37 43.84 48.31
N ILE A 930 -6.71 44.57 47.25
CA ILE A 930 -6.45 45.99 47.04
C ILE A 930 -7.74 46.67 46.64
N LYS A 931 -8.16 47.70 47.40
CA LYS A 931 -9.36 48.47 47.06
C LYS A 931 -9.15 49.27 45.78
N LYS A 932 -10.19 49.50 45.02
CA LYS A 932 -10.20 50.38 43.84
C LYS A 932 -9.63 51.74 44.21
N GLY A 933 -8.68 52.28 43.42
CA GLY A 933 -8.01 53.54 43.67
C GLY A 933 -6.95 53.48 44.77
N ALA A 934 -6.85 52.40 45.53
CA ALA A 934 -5.88 52.29 46.63
C ALA A 934 -4.59 51.59 46.19
N SER A 935 -3.58 51.74 47.07
CA SER A 935 -2.28 51.08 46.90
C SER A 935 -2.00 50.16 48.07
N ALA A 936 -1.24 49.08 47.79
CA ALA A 936 -0.71 48.17 48.78
C ALA A 936 0.84 48.09 48.60
N GLU A 937 1.54 48.14 49.72
CA GLU A 937 2.99 47.95 49.76
C GLU A 937 3.29 46.47 49.93
N VAL A 938 4.05 45.90 49.00
CA VAL A 938 4.37 44.48 48.93
C VAL A 938 5.86 44.34 49.26
N LYS A 939 6.17 43.63 50.32
CA LYS A 939 7.54 43.35 50.71
C LYS A 939 8.07 42.17 49.88
N VAL A 940 9.18 42.38 49.19
CA VAL A 940 9.88 41.35 48.39
C VAL A 940 11.23 41.07 49.07
N THR A 941 11.46 39.80 49.43
CA THR A 941 12.74 39.35 50.00
C THR A 941 13.47 38.47 48.98
N LEU A 942 14.81 38.72 48.83
CA LEU A 942 15.68 38.01 47.90
C LEU A 942 16.61 37.05 48.65
N ALA A 943 16.56 35.79 48.35
CA ALA A 943 17.57 34.80 48.72
C ALA A 943 18.52 34.61 47.52
N ARG A 944 19.73 35.14 47.65
CA ARG A 944 20.77 35.08 46.61
C ARG A 944 21.31 33.67 46.44
N LYS A 945 21.55 33.25 45.20
CA LYS A 945 22.06 31.94 44.83
C LYS A 945 23.25 32.06 43.89
N ASN A 946 24.03 31.00 43.76
CA ASN A 946 25.11 30.89 42.79
C ASN A 946 26.12 32.05 42.83
N LYS A 947 26.44 32.57 44.04
CA LYS A 947 27.37 33.68 44.31
C LYS A 947 26.95 35.02 43.64
N PHE A 948 25.68 35.20 43.36
CA PHE A 948 25.18 36.45 42.82
C PHE A 948 25.12 37.56 43.90
N ALA A 949 25.76 38.70 43.64
CA ALA A 949 25.79 39.87 44.50
C ALA A 949 25.21 41.14 43.85
N GLY A 950 24.82 41.10 42.58
CA GLY A 950 24.33 42.22 41.80
C GLY A 950 22.97 42.78 42.24
N ALA A 951 22.65 44.00 41.79
CA ALA A 951 21.36 44.62 42.01
C ALA A 951 20.25 43.90 41.21
N VAL A 952 19.00 43.95 41.71
CA VAL A 952 17.84 43.29 41.12
C VAL A 952 16.68 44.25 41.00
N LYS A 953 16.22 44.49 39.78
CA LYS A 953 15.01 45.27 39.49
C LYS A 953 13.76 44.41 39.64
N LEU A 954 12.75 44.97 40.30
CA LEU A 954 11.46 44.33 40.60
C LEU A 954 10.35 44.97 39.79
N LYS A 955 9.48 44.13 39.20
CA LYS A 955 8.31 44.65 38.47
C LYS A 955 7.17 43.63 38.53
N LEU A 956 5.94 44.15 38.61
CA LEU A 956 4.72 43.34 38.50
C LEU A 956 4.55 42.90 37.01
N GLN A 957 4.38 41.62 36.79
CA GLN A 957 3.99 41.05 35.50
C GLN A 957 2.57 40.50 35.65
N LEU A 958 1.63 41.08 34.93
CA LEU A 958 0.25 40.65 34.88
C LEU A 958 -0.05 39.68 33.75
N PRO A 959 -1.11 38.87 33.82
CA PRO A 959 -1.59 38.10 32.69
C PRO A 959 -1.92 38.98 31.48
N ASN A 960 -1.86 38.44 30.29
CA ASN A 960 -2.18 39.15 29.05
C ASN A 960 -3.63 39.70 29.08
N GLY A 961 -3.78 40.96 28.73
CA GLY A 961 -5.07 41.67 28.79
C GLY A 961 -5.45 42.21 30.18
N GLU A 962 -4.70 41.87 31.21
CA GLU A 962 -4.97 42.37 32.57
C GLU A 962 -4.21 43.70 32.80
N SER A 963 -4.92 44.68 33.26
CA SER A 963 -4.38 46.02 33.53
C SER A 963 -4.95 46.72 34.74
N ARG A 964 -5.76 46.01 35.57
CA ARG A 964 -6.47 46.58 36.74
C ARG A 964 -5.52 47.04 37.84
N VAL A 965 -4.31 46.46 37.90
CA VAL A 965 -3.30 46.83 38.92
C VAL A 965 -2.02 47.25 38.21
N THR A 966 -1.36 48.27 38.71
CA THR A 966 -0.05 48.72 38.26
C THR A 966 0.97 48.60 39.39
N SER A 967 2.27 48.58 39.08
CA SER A 967 3.34 48.62 40.07
C SER A 967 4.24 49.84 39.87
N SER A 968 4.77 50.39 40.95
CA SER A 968 5.98 51.17 40.88
C SER A 968 7.18 50.31 40.43
N GLU A 969 8.29 50.86 40.00
CA GLU A 969 9.53 50.17 39.90
C GLU A 969 10.24 50.21 41.28
N ALA A 970 10.87 49.10 41.65
CA ALA A 970 11.66 48.99 42.86
C ALA A 970 12.93 48.20 42.54
N GLU A 971 14.01 48.41 43.33
CA GLU A 971 15.28 47.73 43.17
C GLU A 971 15.78 47.22 44.51
N ILE A 972 16.25 45.98 44.54
CA ILE A 972 17.06 45.45 45.63
C ILE A 972 18.52 45.75 45.27
N ALA A 973 19.18 46.61 46.04
CA ALA A 973 20.55 46.98 45.79
C ALA A 973 21.52 45.81 45.78
N ALA A 974 22.72 45.99 45.22
CA ALA A 974 23.79 45.04 45.33
C ALA A 974 23.98 44.63 46.81
N ASP A 975 24.11 43.31 47.05
CA ASP A 975 24.21 42.69 48.37
C ASP A 975 22.97 42.91 49.30
N GLY A 976 21.99 43.68 48.88
CA GLY A 976 20.72 43.84 49.60
C GLY A 976 19.87 42.55 49.57
N THR A 977 18.94 42.45 50.53
CA THR A 977 18.10 41.25 50.68
C THR A 977 16.60 41.55 50.53
N GLU A 978 16.20 42.80 50.54
CA GLU A 978 14.75 43.16 50.46
C GLU A 978 14.49 44.51 49.82
N ALA A 979 13.30 44.69 49.26
CA ALA A 979 12.75 45.96 48.81
C ALA A 979 11.20 45.93 48.92
N THR A 980 10.62 47.13 48.91
CA THR A 980 9.14 47.29 48.90
C THR A 980 8.66 47.74 47.51
N LEU A 981 7.72 47.01 46.94
CA LEU A 981 7.05 47.36 45.70
C LEU A 981 5.67 47.85 45.96
N LYS A 982 5.28 49.03 45.44
CA LYS A 982 3.93 49.57 45.57
C LYS A 982 3.06 49.09 44.42
N LEU A 983 1.95 48.38 44.75
CA LEU A 983 0.94 47.96 43.78
C LEU A 983 -0.26 48.90 43.93
N THR A 984 -0.82 49.40 42.83
CA THR A 984 -1.95 50.32 42.82
C THR A 984 -3.07 49.76 41.94
N ALA A 985 -4.25 49.55 42.52
CA ALA A 985 -5.47 49.24 41.77
C ALA A 985 -6.06 50.46 41.11
N LYS A 986 -6.45 50.40 39.86
CA LYS A 986 -7.11 51.52 39.18
C LYS A 986 -8.48 51.80 39.79
N ALA A 987 -8.89 53.06 39.87
CA ALA A 987 -10.15 53.47 40.47
C ALA A 987 -11.38 53.07 39.65
N ASP A 988 -11.25 53.06 38.33
CA ASP A 988 -12.30 52.79 37.32
C ASP A 988 -12.38 51.36 36.83
N THR A 989 -11.88 50.42 37.62
CA THR A 989 -11.74 49.01 37.17
C THR A 989 -12.79 48.09 37.85
N ALA A 990 -13.03 46.93 37.28
CA ALA A 990 -13.91 45.93 37.86
C ALA A 990 -13.30 45.23 39.07
N ALA A 991 -14.07 44.99 40.13
CA ALA A 991 -13.66 44.11 41.22
C ALA A 991 -13.48 42.66 40.75
N GLY A 992 -12.60 41.89 41.39
CA GLY A 992 -12.41 40.50 41.10
C GLY A 992 -10.96 40.04 41.28
N ASP A 993 -10.75 38.73 41.23
CA ASP A 993 -9.45 38.12 41.41
C ASP A 993 -8.56 38.30 40.17
N ILE A 994 -7.27 38.52 40.40
CA ILE A 994 -6.22 38.51 39.40
C ILE A 994 -5.28 37.34 39.71
N VAL A 995 -5.57 36.23 39.05
CA VAL A 995 -4.76 35.00 39.19
C VAL A 995 -3.59 35.03 38.23
N ASN A 996 -2.52 34.33 38.61
CA ASN A 996 -1.33 34.19 37.76
C ASN A 996 -0.53 35.49 37.51
N ALA A 997 -0.61 36.43 38.37
CA ALA A 997 0.36 37.53 38.42
C ALA A 997 1.66 37.07 39.05
N VAL A 998 2.77 37.66 38.67
CA VAL A 998 4.08 37.39 39.29
C VAL A 998 4.81 38.72 39.58
N ILE A 999 5.59 38.75 40.64
CA ILE A 999 6.65 39.74 40.78
C ILE A 999 7.87 39.17 40.07
N ARG A 1000 8.37 39.89 39.06
CA ARG A 1000 9.59 39.55 38.31
C ARG A 1000 10.76 40.30 38.84
N ALA A 1001 11.79 39.58 39.17
CA ALA A 1001 13.11 40.09 39.53
C ALA A 1001 14.04 39.91 38.32
N THR A 1002 14.81 40.94 37.96
CA THR A 1002 15.74 40.89 36.84
C THR A 1002 17.09 41.51 37.26
N GLY A 1003 18.20 40.80 37.03
CA GLY A 1003 19.55 41.23 37.31
C GLY A 1003 20.54 40.72 36.27
N ASP A 1004 21.73 41.33 36.21
CA ASP A 1004 22.78 40.86 35.31
C ASP A 1004 23.58 39.75 35.98
N PHE A 1005 23.55 38.56 35.41
CA PHE A 1005 24.15 37.33 35.94
C PHE A 1005 24.79 36.48 34.86
N ASN A 1006 26.06 36.12 35.04
CA ASN A 1006 26.81 35.32 34.07
C ASN A 1006 26.76 35.89 32.63
N GLY A 1007 26.91 37.21 32.49
CA GLY A 1007 26.98 37.90 31.21
C GLY A 1007 25.63 38.06 30.49
N ARG A 1008 24.52 37.78 31.17
CA ARG A 1008 23.13 37.88 30.61
C ARG A 1008 22.17 38.54 31.62
N LYS A 1009 21.07 39.08 31.11
CA LYS A 1009 19.94 39.47 31.95
C LYS A 1009 19.17 38.26 32.37
N ALA A 1010 19.27 37.87 33.64
CA ALA A 1010 18.56 36.74 34.21
C ALA A 1010 17.29 37.24 34.93
N SER A 1011 16.16 36.60 34.66
CA SER A 1011 14.92 36.88 35.36
C SER A 1011 14.48 35.67 36.18
N PHE A 1012 13.83 35.92 37.30
CA PHE A 1012 13.24 34.93 38.17
C PHE A 1012 11.98 35.51 38.85
N ASP A 1013 10.97 34.68 39.10
CA ASP A 1013 9.64 35.14 39.40
C ASP A 1013 9.11 34.55 40.70
N ALA A 1014 8.27 35.28 41.41
CA ALA A 1014 7.43 34.76 42.47
C ALA A 1014 5.95 34.92 42.12
N PRO A 1015 5.19 33.84 42.08
CA PRO A 1015 3.75 33.88 41.83
C PRO A 1015 3.01 34.61 42.96
N ILE A 1016 2.06 35.47 42.62
CA ILE A 1016 1.20 36.14 43.57
C ILE A 1016 -0.27 36.09 43.11
N THR A 1017 -1.21 36.11 44.04
CA THR A 1017 -2.61 36.29 43.74
C THR A 1017 -3.01 37.66 44.24
N LEU A 1018 -3.71 38.45 43.40
CA LEU A 1018 -4.25 39.76 43.74
C LEU A 1018 -5.75 39.76 43.62
N LYS A 1019 -6.40 40.54 44.39
CA LYS A 1019 -7.85 40.73 44.33
C LYS A 1019 -8.17 42.22 44.37
N VAL A 1020 -8.84 42.73 43.36
CA VAL A 1020 -9.38 44.08 43.38
C VAL A 1020 -10.74 44.00 44.08
N THR A 1021 -10.88 44.81 45.13
CA THR A 1021 -12.14 44.92 45.90
C THR A 1021 -12.75 46.33 45.78
N ASP A 1022 -14.05 46.43 46.03
CA ASP A 1022 -14.74 47.71 46.03
C ASP A 1022 -14.29 48.61 47.16
#